data_3f4cee8cbac0cae1b56cecae90f771df
#
_entry.id   3f4cee8cbac0cae1b56cecae90f771df
#
_cell.length_a   1.000
_cell.length_b   1.000
_cell.length_c   1.000
_cell.angle_alpha   90.00
_cell.angle_beta   90.00
_cell.angle_gamma   90.00
#
_symmetry.space_group_name_H-M   'P 1'
#
loop_
_entity.id
_entity.type
_entity.pdbx_description
1 polymer ?
#
loop_
_entity_poly.entity_id
_entity_poly.type
_entity_poly.pdbx_seq_one_letter_code
_entity_poly.pdbx_strand_id
1 'polypeptide(L)'
;MTFDTIDQLAVNTVRTLSIDAIQAANSGHPGLPMGAAPMAYVLWNKFLNVNPKTSRNWTNRDRFVLSAGHGSALLYSLLHLAGYDLSIDDLKQFRQWGSKTPGHPEVNHTDGVEATTGPLGQGIANAVGMAMAEAHLAAKFNKPGFDLVDHYTYTLHGDGCLMEGVSQEAASLAGHLKLGKLVLLYDSNDISLDGPTSQSFTEDVKGRFESYGWQHILVKDGNDLEAIAAAIEAAKAETDKPTIIEVKTIIGFGAEKQGTSSVHGAPLGAEGITFAKKAYGWEYPDFTVPAEVVARFASDLQARGAKAEEAWNDLFAKYEVEYPELAAEYKEAFAGQAGTVELKAHDLGSSVASRVSSQQAIQQLSTQLPNLWGGSADLSASNNTMVAAETDFQASNYAGRNIWFGVREFAMAAAMNGIALHGGTRVYGGTFFVFSNYLLPAVRMAALQNLPTVYVMTHDSIAVGEDGPTHEPIEQLASVRSMPNLNVIRPADGNETNAAWQRAVSETDRPTMLVLTRQNLPVLEGTSELAQEGVNKGAYILSEAKGELDGIIIATGSEVKLALDTQDKLESEGIHVRVVSMPAQNIFDEQEASYQEQVLPSAVTKRLAIEAGSSFGWGKYVGLNGLTLTIDTWGASAPGNRIFEEYGFTVENAVSLYKEL
;
A
#
# COMPACT_ATOMS: atom_id res chain seq x y z
N MET A 1 -32.32 15.53 -9.49
CA MET A 1 -31.53 16.44 -10.36
C MET A 1 -32.06 16.37 -11.78
N THR A 2 -31.95 17.45 -12.56
CA THR A 2 -32.27 17.45 -14.00
C THR A 2 -31.00 17.71 -14.80
N PHE A 3 -30.90 17.08 -15.94
CA PHE A 3 -29.76 17.20 -16.85
C PHE A 3 -30.23 17.77 -18.20
N ASP A 4 -29.36 18.51 -18.88
CA ASP A 4 -29.65 19.15 -20.14
C ASP A 4 -28.72 18.70 -21.28
N THR A 5 -28.82 19.34 -22.44
CA THR A 5 -27.98 19.00 -23.60
C THR A 5 -26.50 19.30 -23.37
N ILE A 6 -26.15 20.23 -22.48
CA ILE A 6 -24.75 20.53 -22.16
C ILE A 6 -24.16 19.40 -21.29
N ASP A 7 -24.95 18.80 -20.39
CA ASP A 7 -24.51 17.64 -19.61
C ASP A 7 -24.21 16.45 -20.55
N GLN A 8 -25.09 16.21 -21.55
CA GLN A 8 -24.83 15.17 -22.55
C GLN A 8 -23.61 15.48 -23.43
N LEU A 9 -23.40 16.76 -23.78
CA LEU A 9 -22.21 17.21 -24.52
C LEU A 9 -20.94 16.99 -23.66
N ALA A 10 -21.00 17.24 -22.36
CA ALA A 10 -19.91 17.01 -21.44
C ALA A 10 -19.55 15.52 -21.33
N VAL A 11 -20.54 14.63 -21.23
CA VAL A 11 -20.33 13.19 -21.28
C VAL A 11 -19.63 12.77 -22.57
N ASN A 12 -20.09 13.29 -23.72
CA ASN A 12 -19.48 12.99 -25.01
C ASN A 12 -18.07 13.60 -25.14
N THR A 13 -17.80 14.75 -24.49
CA THR A 13 -16.45 15.31 -24.41
C THR A 13 -15.50 14.37 -23.65
N VAL A 14 -15.91 13.80 -22.53
CA VAL A 14 -15.12 12.81 -21.80
C VAL A 14 -14.83 11.59 -22.68
N ARG A 15 -15.84 11.07 -23.40
CA ARG A 15 -15.69 9.94 -24.33
C ARG A 15 -14.68 10.25 -25.43
N THR A 16 -14.84 11.40 -26.09
CA THR A 16 -14.00 11.77 -27.24
C THR A 16 -12.57 12.09 -26.85
N LEU A 17 -12.33 12.82 -25.77
CA LEU A 17 -10.97 13.04 -25.26
C LEU A 17 -10.26 11.71 -24.93
N SER A 18 -10.99 10.76 -24.33
CA SER A 18 -10.44 9.45 -23.98
C SER A 18 -10.03 8.66 -25.22
N ILE A 19 -10.90 8.55 -26.23
CA ILE A 19 -10.58 7.80 -27.43
C ILE A 19 -9.54 8.51 -28.31
N ASP A 20 -9.50 9.85 -28.33
CA ASP A 20 -8.50 10.61 -29.04
C ASP A 20 -7.11 10.39 -28.43
N ALA A 21 -6.98 10.41 -27.09
CA ALA A 21 -5.73 10.13 -26.39
C ALA A 21 -5.23 8.70 -26.66
N ILE A 22 -6.13 7.72 -26.59
CA ILE A 22 -5.81 6.31 -26.85
C ILE A 22 -5.38 6.11 -28.29
N GLN A 23 -6.05 6.76 -29.25
CA GLN A 23 -5.71 6.65 -30.65
C GLN A 23 -4.38 7.34 -30.98
N ALA A 24 -4.14 8.52 -30.41
CA ALA A 24 -2.86 9.22 -30.59
C ALA A 24 -1.67 8.39 -30.09
N ALA A 25 -1.85 7.69 -28.97
CA ALA A 25 -0.85 6.77 -28.43
C ALA A 25 -0.78 5.44 -29.19
N ASN A 26 -1.74 5.12 -30.03
CA ASN A 26 -1.97 3.80 -30.61
C ASN A 26 -1.90 2.66 -29.57
N SER A 27 -2.33 2.94 -28.35
CA SER A 27 -2.28 2.03 -27.20
C SER A 27 -3.24 2.51 -26.10
N GLY A 28 -4.03 1.60 -25.53
CA GLY A 28 -4.94 1.90 -24.42
C GLY A 28 -6.24 1.12 -24.47
N HIS A 29 -7.14 1.45 -23.56
CA HIS A 29 -8.39 0.73 -23.32
C HIS A 29 -9.59 1.67 -23.52
N PRO A 30 -10.20 1.73 -24.69
CA PRO A 30 -11.30 2.65 -24.97
C PRO A 30 -12.65 2.22 -24.39
N GLY A 31 -12.84 0.91 -24.17
CA GLY A 31 -14.14 0.34 -23.86
C GLY A 31 -14.78 0.87 -22.59
N LEU A 32 -14.06 0.85 -21.48
CA LEU A 32 -14.54 1.38 -20.20
C LEU A 32 -14.77 2.91 -20.25
N PRO A 33 -13.84 3.75 -20.74
CA PRO A 33 -14.09 5.18 -20.88
C PRO A 33 -15.36 5.53 -21.67
N MET A 34 -15.67 4.80 -22.73
CA MET A 34 -16.86 5.04 -23.55
C MET A 34 -18.14 4.62 -22.85
N GLY A 35 -18.13 3.49 -22.11
CA GLY A 35 -19.29 2.98 -21.38
C GLY A 35 -19.56 3.72 -20.08
N ALA A 36 -18.53 3.96 -19.28
CA ALA A 36 -18.63 4.49 -17.93
C ALA A 36 -18.63 6.03 -17.85
N ALA A 37 -18.41 6.75 -18.96
CA ALA A 37 -18.36 8.22 -18.97
C ALA A 37 -19.57 8.89 -18.30
N PRO A 38 -20.84 8.44 -18.49
CA PRO A 38 -21.98 9.07 -17.84
C PRO A 38 -21.91 9.00 -16.30
N MET A 39 -21.64 7.82 -15.72
CA MET A 39 -21.58 7.68 -14.27
C MET A 39 -20.41 8.46 -13.67
N ALA A 40 -19.26 8.48 -14.35
CA ALA A 40 -18.12 9.25 -13.94
C ALA A 40 -18.40 10.77 -14.01
N TYR A 41 -19.02 11.25 -15.09
CA TYR A 41 -19.43 12.65 -15.23
C TYR A 41 -20.40 13.08 -14.11
N VAL A 42 -21.45 12.29 -13.87
CA VAL A 42 -22.45 12.62 -12.83
C VAL A 42 -21.79 12.70 -11.46
N LEU A 43 -20.95 11.71 -11.10
CA LEU A 43 -20.21 11.75 -9.84
C LEU A 43 -19.35 13.02 -9.74
N TRP A 44 -18.46 13.23 -10.71
CA TRP A 44 -17.49 14.31 -10.66
C TRP A 44 -18.15 15.68 -10.69
N ASN A 45 -19.01 15.92 -11.67
CA ASN A 45 -19.57 17.24 -11.89
C ASN A 45 -20.66 17.62 -10.88
N LYS A 46 -21.40 16.65 -10.31
CA LYS A 46 -22.56 16.97 -9.45
C LYS A 46 -22.37 16.64 -7.97
N PHE A 47 -21.47 15.72 -7.61
CA PHE A 47 -21.37 15.25 -6.22
C PHE A 47 -19.99 15.42 -5.58
N LEU A 48 -18.92 15.15 -6.32
CA LEU A 48 -17.56 15.09 -5.78
C LEU A 48 -17.10 16.47 -5.24
N ASN A 49 -16.76 16.56 -3.98
CA ASN A 49 -16.25 17.77 -3.33
C ASN A 49 -14.71 17.75 -3.38
N VAL A 50 -14.16 18.34 -4.42
CA VAL A 50 -12.72 18.53 -4.63
C VAL A 50 -12.45 19.95 -5.12
N ASN A 51 -11.30 20.52 -4.79
CA ASN A 51 -10.86 21.79 -5.35
C ASN A 51 -9.55 21.59 -6.13
N PRO A 52 -9.60 21.62 -7.46
CA PRO A 52 -8.41 21.40 -8.29
C PRO A 52 -7.25 22.37 -8.02
N LYS A 53 -7.54 23.59 -7.51
CA LYS A 53 -6.51 24.60 -7.19
C LYS A 53 -5.65 24.22 -6.00
N THR A 54 -6.20 23.52 -5.04
CA THR A 54 -5.50 23.04 -3.83
C THR A 54 -5.18 21.55 -3.93
N SER A 55 -5.82 20.86 -4.88
CA SER A 55 -5.63 19.43 -5.15
C SER A 55 -5.67 18.60 -3.86
N ARG A 56 -4.65 17.80 -3.61
CA ARG A 56 -4.56 16.92 -2.44
C ARG A 56 -4.26 17.65 -1.12
N ASN A 57 -3.96 18.95 -1.15
CA ASN A 57 -3.66 19.71 0.07
C ASN A 57 -4.91 19.99 0.93
N TRP A 58 -6.11 20.02 0.35
CA TRP A 58 -7.34 20.07 1.14
C TRP A 58 -7.64 18.71 1.76
N THR A 59 -7.45 18.59 3.07
CA THR A 59 -7.52 17.29 3.79
C THR A 59 -8.92 16.69 3.83
N ASN A 60 -9.99 17.52 3.87
CA ASN A 60 -11.39 17.06 3.90
C ASN A 60 -12.06 16.99 2.51
N ARG A 61 -11.26 16.90 1.42
CA ARG A 61 -11.81 16.61 0.09
C ARG A 61 -12.36 15.19 0.00
N ASP A 62 -13.33 14.96 -0.86
CA ASP A 62 -13.71 13.59 -1.26
C ASP A 62 -12.54 12.88 -1.97
N ARG A 63 -12.51 11.55 -1.91
CA ARG A 63 -11.51 10.70 -2.59
C ARG A 63 -12.17 9.96 -3.74
N PHE A 64 -11.50 9.95 -4.89
CA PHE A 64 -11.92 9.14 -6.04
C PHE A 64 -10.79 8.18 -6.46
N VAL A 65 -11.07 6.89 -6.45
CA VAL A 65 -10.15 5.83 -6.86
C VAL A 65 -10.68 5.14 -8.10
N LEU A 66 -9.95 5.24 -9.21
CA LEU A 66 -10.23 4.43 -10.40
C LEU A 66 -9.61 3.04 -10.21
N SER A 67 -10.36 2.09 -9.63
CA SER A 67 -9.86 0.72 -9.38
C SER A 67 -9.64 -0.05 -10.68
N ALA A 68 -10.47 0.19 -11.70
CA ALA A 68 -10.24 -0.27 -13.07
C ALA A 68 -9.21 0.63 -13.77
N GLY A 69 -7.96 0.59 -13.30
CA GLY A 69 -6.90 1.52 -13.71
C GLY A 69 -6.59 1.55 -15.20
N HIS A 70 -6.94 0.50 -15.95
CA HIS A 70 -6.85 0.47 -17.42
C HIS A 70 -7.74 1.56 -18.08
N GLY A 71 -8.80 2.03 -17.40
CA GLY A 71 -9.60 3.18 -17.83
C GLY A 71 -8.96 4.56 -17.61
N SER A 72 -7.65 4.65 -17.47
CA SER A 72 -6.89 5.87 -17.13
C SER A 72 -7.23 7.08 -18.00
N ALA A 73 -7.49 6.88 -19.30
CA ALA A 73 -7.88 7.97 -20.21
C ALA A 73 -9.18 8.65 -19.78
N LEU A 74 -10.14 7.93 -19.19
CA LEU A 74 -11.34 8.49 -18.57
C LEU A 74 -10.97 9.44 -17.42
N LEU A 75 -10.12 8.97 -16.51
CA LEU A 75 -9.70 9.78 -15.36
C LEU A 75 -8.94 11.03 -15.79
N TYR A 76 -8.01 10.91 -16.73
CA TYR A 76 -7.25 12.07 -17.22
C TYR A 76 -8.14 13.08 -17.94
N SER A 77 -9.14 12.63 -18.70
CA SER A 77 -10.13 13.52 -19.32
C SER A 77 -10.93 14.28 -18.26
N LEU A 78 -11.34 13.61 -17.18
CA LEU A 78 -12.06 14.24 -16.06
C LEU A 78 -11.17 15.21 -15.29
N LEU A 79 -9.91 14.86 -15.00
CA LEU A 79 -8.95 15.74 -14.31
C LEU A 79 -8.72 17.02 -15.13
N HIS A 80 -8.52 16.89 -16.45
CA HIS A 80 -8.41 18.05 -17.33
C HIS A 80 -9.65 18.95 -17.27
N LEU A 81 -10.84 18.38 -17.44
CA LEU A 81 -12.10 19.13 -17.42
C LEU A 81 -12.40 19.74 -16.06
N ALA A 82 -12.02 19.08 -14.98
CA ALA A 82 -12.14 19.58 -13.61
C ALA A 82 -11.20 20.75 -13.32
N GLY A 83 -10.11 20.92 -14.08
CA GLY A 83 -9.17 22.02 -13.96
C GLY A 83 -7.95 21.74 -13.08
N TYR A 84 -7.58 20.46 -12.92
CA TYR A 84 -6.29 20.07 -12.36
C TYR A 84 -5.13 20.45 -13.31
N ASP A 85 -3.88 20.36 -12.84
CA ASP A 85 -2.69 20.67 -13.65
C ASP A 85 -2.43 19.58 -14.71
N LEU A 86 -3.38 19.48 -15.63
CA LEU A 86 -3.35 18.53 -16.75
C LEU A 86 -3.92 19.20 -18.01
N SER A 87 -3.07 19.50 -18.98
CA SER A 87 -3.43 20.20 -20.21
C SER A 87 -3.89 19.24 -21.32
N ILE A 88 -4.48 19.80 -22.39
CA ILE A 88 -4.77 19.03 -23.61
C ILE A 88 -3.49 18.45 -24.23
N ASP A 89 -2.38 19.17 -24.16
CA ASP A 89 -1.11 18.68 -24.70
C ASP A 89 -0.56 17.52 -23.85
N ASP A 90 -0.84 17.49 -22.54
CA ASP A 90 -0.55 16.32 -21.71
C ASP A 90 -1.40 15.10 -22.12
N LEU A 91 -2.68 15.30 -22.47
CA LEU A 91 -3.55 14.21 -22.97
C LEU A 91 -3.04 13.66 -24.32
N LYS A 92 -2.54 14.52 -25.20
CA LYS A 92 -1.90 14.09 -26.48
C LYS A 92 -0.63 13.27 -26.25
N GLN A 93 0.02 13.42 -25.09
CA GLN A 93 1.21 12.66 -24.71
C GLN A 93 0.86 11.38 -23.90
N PHE A 94 -0.38 10.91 -23.96
CA PHE A 94 -0.81 9.69 -23.27
C PHE A 94 0.14 8.50 -23.55
N ARG A 95 0.61 7.84 -22.49
CA ARG A 95 1.55 6.71 -22.55
C ARG A 95 2.91 7.02 -23.17
N GLN A 96 3.33 8.28 -23.27
CA GLN A 96 4.66 8.63 -23.75
C GLN A 96 5.65 8.74 -22.59
N TRP A 97 6.94 8.56 -22.88
CA TRP A 97 7.99 8.65 -21.87
C TRP A 97 8.01 10.02 -21.19
N GLY A 98 7.94 10.01 -19.85
CA GLY A 98 7.97 11.24 -19.03
C GLY A 98 6.69 12.09 -19.08
N SER A 99 5.60 11.59 -19.70
CA SER A 99 4.33 12.32 -19.76
C SER A 99 3.61 12.30 -18.42
N LYS A 100 2.77 13.30 -18.15
CA LYS A 100 1.87 13.35 -16.98
C LYS A 100 0.72 12.34 -17.06
N THR A 101 0.56 11.62 -18.17
CA THR A 101 -0.54 10.71 -18.45
C THR A 101 -0.03 9.28 -18.71
N PRO A 102 0.50 8.60 -17.67
CA PRO A 102 0.97 7.21 -17.80
C PRO A 102 -0.17 6.25 -18.16
N GLY A 103 0.18 5.03 -18.56
CA GLY A 103 -0.78 4.03 -19.05
C GLY A 103 -1.85 3.62 -18.04
N HIS A 104 -1.55 3.71 -16.76
CA HIS A 104 -2.44 3.52 -15.62
C HIS A 104 -2.21 4.68 -14.64
N PRO A 105 -3.20 5.04 -13.79
CA PRO A 105 -3.04 6.17 -12.86
C PRO A 105 -1.89 5.95 -11.89
N GLU A 106 -1.06 6.97 -11.70
CA GLU A 106 0.05 6.97 -10.75
C GLU A 106 -0.07 8.16 -9.80
N VAL A 107 -0.21 7.88 -8.50
CA VAL A 107 -0.23 8.89 -7.45
C VAL A 107 1.13 9.61 -7.38
N ASN A 108 1.13 10.89 -7.06
CA ASN A 108 2.31 11.77 -7.03
C ASN A 108 2.97 12.02 -8.42
N HIS A 109 2.44 11.42 -9.49
CA HIS A 109 2.88 11.65 -10.86
C HIS A 109 1.88 12.53 -11.63
N THR A 110 0.59 12.20 -11.54
CA THR A 110 -0.49 13.00 -12.14
C THR A 110 -1.26 13.74 -11.05
N ASP A 111 -1.41 15.06 -11.19
CA ASP A 111 -2.17 15.88 -10.23
C ASP A 111 -3.64 15.41 -10.14
N GLY A 112 -4.14 15.28 -8.90
CA GLY A 112 -5.51 14.81 -8.61
C GLY A 112 -5.70 13.29 -8.60
N VAL A 113 -4.68 12.48 -8.91
CA VAL A 113 -4.74 11.03 -8.75
C VAL A 113 -4.55 10.66 -7.27
N GLU A 114 -5.50 9.90 -6.70
CA GLU A 114 -5.52 9.53 -5.28
C GLU A 114 -4.82 8.20 -4.99
N ALA A 115 -4.74 7.29 -5.95
CA ALA A 115 -4.09 5.99 -5.81
C ALA A 115 -3.53 5.50 -7.15
N THR A 116 -2.37 4.85 -7.11
CA THR A 116 -1.83 4.10 -8.25
C THR A 116 -2.60 2.81 -8.40
N THR A 117 -3.21 2.61 -9.56
CA THR A 117 -3.98 1.41 -9.87
C THR A 117 -3.53 0.80 -11.19
N GLY A 118 -4.07 -0.38 -11.52
CA GLY A 118 -3.67 -1.19 -12.67
C GLY A 118 -3.79 -2.67 -12.31
N PRO A 119 -3.18 -3.14 -11.21
CA PRO A 119 -3.52 -4.44 -10.62
C PRO A 119 -4.96 -4.41 -10.11
N LEU A 120 -5.83 -5.19 -10.74
CA LEU A 120 -7.27 -5.16 -10.47
C LEU A 120 -7.61 -5.53 -9.01
N GLY A 121 -8.69 -4.97 -8.48
CA GLY A 121 -9.18 -5.23 -7.12
C GLY A 121 -8.49 -4.42 -6.03
N GLN A 122 -7.22 -4.07 -6.17
CA GLN A 122 -6.49 -3.33 -5.13
C GLN A 122 -7.02 -1.90 -4.90
N GLY A 123 -7.54 -1.25 -5.96
CA GLY A 123 -8.16 0.08 -5.82
C GLY A 123 -9.39 0.07 -4.91
N ILE A 124 -10.22 -0.98 -4.96
CA ILE A 124 -11.34 -1.19 -4.02
C ILE A 124 -10.81 -1.29 -2.59
N ALA A 125 -9.77 -2.11 -2.37
CA ALA A 125 -9.19 -2.29 -1.05
C ALA A 125 -8.51 -1.00 -0.53
N ASN A 126 -7.86 -0.21 -1.41
CA ASN A 126 -7.35 1.12 -1.06
C ASN A 126 -8.49 2.05 -0.62
N ALA A 127 -9.62 2.05 -1.33
CA ALA A 127 -10.79 2.86 -0.97
C ALA A 127 -11.39 2.45 0.38
N VAL A 128 -11.40 1.14 0.69
CA VAL A 128 -11.78 0.66 2.03
C VAL A 128 -10.83 1.24 3.10
N GLY A 129 -9.52 1.21 2.86
CA GLY A 129 -8.54 1.81 3.76
C GLY A 129 -8.72 3.33 3.95
N MET A 130 -9.03 4.06 2.86
CA MET A 130 -9.34 5.49 2.94
C MET A 130 -10.59 5.76 3.77
N ALA A 131 -11.65 4.97 3.61
CA ALA A 131 -12.87 5.08 4.40
C ALA A 131 -12.66 4.70 5.88
N MET A 132 -11.76 3.72 6.17
CA MET A 132 -11.35 3.41 7.54
C MET A 132 -10.62 4.60 8.18
N ALA A 133 -9.72 5.26 7.46
CA ALA A 133 -9.00 6.43 7.94
C ALA A 133 -9.94 7.61 8.17
N GLU A 134 -10.89 7.87 7.27
CA GLU A 134 -11.93 8.88 7.46
C GLU A 134 -12.71 8.63 8.75
N ALA A 135 -13.26 7.43 8.95
CA ALA A 135 -14.05 7.08 10.12
C ALA A 135 -13.25 7.22 11.42
N HIS A 136 -11.98 6.78 11.42
CA HIS A 136 -11.08 6.91 12.59
C HIS A 136 -10.78 8.37 12.93
N LEU A 137 -10.40 9.17 11.94
CA LEU A 137 -10.09 10.59 12.14
C LEU A 137 -11.33 11.40 12.52
N ALA A 138 -12.50 11.08 11.94
CA ALA A 138 -13.77 11.70 12.33
C ALA A 138 -14.10 11.41 13.79
N ALA A 139 -13.97 10.17 14.25
CA ALA A 139 -14.21 9.81 15.64
C ALA A 139 -13.26 10.51 16.62
N LYS A 140 -12.05 10.81 16.20
CA LYS A 140 -11.04 11.51 17.01
C LYS A 140 -11.23 13.02 17.03
N PHE A 141 -11.38 13.64 15.86
CA PHE A 141 -11.28 15.10 15.70
C PHE A 141 -12.63 15.82 15.65
N ASN A 142 -13.72 15.16 15.21
CA ASN A 142 -15.01 15.80 15.17
C ASN A 142 -15.53 16.08 16.58
N LYS A 143 -16.13 17.25 16.76
CA LYS A 143 -16.75 17.71 18.02
C LYS A 143 -18.14 18.29 17.73
N PRO A 144 -19.01 18.39 18.70
CA PRO A 144 -20.34 18.97 18.50
C PRO A 144 -20.27 20.33 17.80
N GLY A 145 -20.83 20.43 16.59
CA GLY A 145 -20.77 21.63 15.75
C GLY A 145 -19.50 21.81 14.92
N PHE A 146 -18.59 20.83 14.93
CA PHE A 146 -17.33 20.84 14.18
C PHE A 146 -17.08 19.49 13.51
N ASP A 147 -17.62 19.31 12.32
CA ASP A 147 -17.40 18.13 11.49
C ASP A 147 -16.19 18.37 10.57
N LEU A 148 -14.97 18.25 11.14
CA LEU A 148 -13.73 18.51 10.41
C LEU A 148 -13.40 17.44 9.40
N VAL A 149 -13.78 16.21 9.69
CA VAL A 149 -13.55 15.05 8.84
C VAL A 149 -14.92 14.51 8.46
N ASP A 150 -15.35 14.85 7.24
CA ASP A 150 -16.69 14.52 6.73
C ASP A 150 -16.65 14.47 5.21
N HIS A 151 -16.00 13.43 4.66
CA HIS A 151 -15.88 13.25 3.22
C HIS A 151 -16.14 11.81 2.82
N TYR A 152 -16.50 11.62 1.58
CA TYR A 152 -16.77 10.32 0.97
C TYR A 152 -15.54 9.78 0.23
N THR A 153 -15.47 8.45 0.16
CA THR A 153 -14.56 7.75 -0.74
C THR A 153 -15.38 7.04 -1.82
N TYR A 154 -15.09 7.36 -3.07
CA TYR A 154 -15.74 6.79 -4.24
C TYR A 154 -14.75 5.94 -5.04
N THR A 155 -15.21 4.82 -5.60
CA THR A 155 -14.45 4.08 -6.61
C THR A 155 -15.25 3.90 -7.89
N LEU A 156 -14.53 3.72 -9.00
CA LEU A 156 -15.09 3.18 -10.24
C LEU A 156 -14.32 1.91 -10.57
N HIS A 157 -15.03 0.81 -10.77
CA HIS A 157 -14.46 -0.50 -11.07
C HIS A 157 -15.33 -1.29 -12.06
N GLY A 158 -14.75 -2.30 -12.69
CA GLY A 158 -15.45 -3.23 -13.57
C GLY A 158 -15.53 -4.65 -13.00
N ASP A 159 -16.03 -5.57 -13.82
CA ASP A 159 -16.19 -7.00 -13.49
C ASP A 159 -14.87 -7.63 -13.01
N GLY A 160 -13.76 -7.35 -13.70
CA GLY A 160 -12.44 -7.91 -13.34
C GLY A 160 -11.99 -7.55 -11.92
N CYS A 161 -12.30 -6.35 -11.43
CA CYS A 161 -12.01 -6.00 -10.03
C CYS A 161 -12.80 -6.86 -9.04
N LEU A 162 -14.05 -7.22 -9.37
CA LEU A 162 -14.88 -8.08 -8.53
C LEU A 162 -14.51 -9.56 -8.59
N MET A 163 -13.78 -10.00 -9.62
CA MET A 163 -13.25 -11.36 -9.70
C MET A 163 -12.04 -11.56 -8.79
N GLU A 164 -11.28 -10.50 -8.50
CA GLU A 164 -10.10 -10.57 -7.65
C GLU A 164 -10.43 -10.85 -6.18
N GLY A 165 -9.69 -11.79 -5.56
CA GLY A 165 -9.91 -12.18 -4.16
C GLY A 165 -9.76 -11.02 -3.17
N VAL A 166 -8.82 -10.11 -3.42
CA VAL A 166 -8.57 -8.95 -2.55
C VAL A 166 -9.78 -8.03 -2.41
N SER A 167 -10.61 -7.90 -3.46
CA SER A 167 -11.83 -7.10 -3.39
C SER A 167 -12.89 -7.74 -2.51
N GLN A 168 -12.95 -9.09 -2.48
CA GLN A 168 -13.86 -9.84 -1.62
C GLN A 168 -13.47 -9.71 -0.14
N GLU A 169 -12.19 -9.85 0.15
CA GLU A 169 -11.64 -9.65 1.50
C GLU A 169 -11.96 -8.23 1.99
N ALA A 170 -11.68 -7.21 1.15
CA ALA A 170 -11.89 -5.81 1.49
C ALA A 170 -13.37 -5.45 1.64
N ALA A 171 -14.23 -5.92 0.73
CA ALA A 171 -15.66 -5.65 0.79
C ALA A 171 -16.31 -6.29 2.02
N SER A 172 -15.92 -7.52 2.38
CA SER A 172 -16.37 -8.17 3.60
C SER A 172 -15.96 -7.38 4.86
N LEU A 173 -14.73 -6.87 4.91
CA LEU A 173 -14.24 -6.03 6.01
C LEU A 173 -15.01 -4.70 6.09
N ALA A 174 -15.24 -4.02 4.97
CA ALA A 174 -15.95 -2.75 4.92
C ALA A 174 -17.41 -2.88 5.39
N GLY A 175 -18.10 -3.96 5.02
CA GLY A 175 -19.46 -4.25 5.50
C GLY A 175 -19.49 -4.54 6.99
N HIS A 176 -18.53 -5.33 7.51
CA HIS A 176 -18.37 -5.57 8.95
C HIS A 176 -18.17 -4.26 9.73
N LEU A 177 -17.32 -3.38 9.22
CA LEU A 177 -17.03 -2.08 9.82
C LEU A 177 -18.11 -1.02 9.56
N LYS A 178 -19.14 -1.30 8.75
CA LYS A 178 -20.23 -0.37 8.42
C LYS A 178 -19.74 0.99 7.90
N LEU A 179 -18.82 0.99 6.93
CA LEU A 179 -18.22 2.22 6.41
C LEU A 179 -19.18 2.97 5.47
N GLY A 180 -20.14 3.70 6.03
CA GLY A 180 -21.26 4.33 5.30
C GLY A 180 -20.85 5.42 4.31
N LYS A 181 -19.65 5.96 4.39
CA LYS A 181 -19.11 6.95 3.42
C LYS A 181 -18.27 6.33 2.29
N LEU A 182 -18.34 5.01 2.11
CA LEU A 182 -17.73 4.29 1.00
C LEU A 182 -18.77 3.96 -0.06
N VAL A 183 -18.57 4.44 -1.29
CA VAL A 183 -19.47 4.22 -2.43
C VAL A 183 -18.69 3.66 -3.61
N LEU A 184 -19.07 2.47 -4.06
CA LEU A 184 -18.52 1.82 -5.25
C LEU A 184 -19.45 2.02 -6.44
N LEU A 185 -18.94 2.54 -7.55
CA LEU A 185 -19.63 2.58 -8.85
C LEU A 185 -19.12 1.40 -9.68
N TYR A 186 -19.99 0.45 -9.94
CA TYR A 186 -19.69 -0.77 -10.68
C TYR A 186 -20.12 -0.64 -12.12
N ASP A 187 -19.15 -0.60 -13.05
CA ASP A 187 -19.33 -0.70 -14.49
C ASP A 187 -19.65 -2.16 -14.85
N SER A 188 -20.95 -2.51 -14.80
CA SER A 188 -21.47 -3.84 -15.06
C SER A 188 -21.83 -3.98 -16.55
N ASN A 189 -20.83 -4.33 -17.36
CA ASN A 189 -20.95 -4.39 -18.82
C ASN A 189 -20.91 -5.81 -19.41
N ASP A 190 -20.80 -6.83 -18.54
CA ASP A 190 -20.82 -8.26 -18.87
C ASP A 190 -19.67 -8.72 -19.81
N ILE A 191 -18.56 -7.94 -19.93
CA ILE A 191 -17.43 -8.23 -20.82
C ILE A 191 -16.10 -8.11 -20.04
N SER A 192 -15.28 -9.14 -20.18
CA SER A 192 -13.87 -9.14 -19.79
C SER A 192 -12.95 -9.04 -21.02
N LEU A 193 -11.64 -9.06 -20.80
CA LEU A 193 -10.65 -9.00 -21.87
C LEU A 193 -10.76 -10.19 -22.83
N ASP A 194 -11.02 -11.39 -22.31
CA ASP A 194 -11.12 -12.62 -23.10
C ASP A 194 -12.50 -12.78 -23.80
N GLY A 195 -13.54 -12.17 -23.23
CA GLY A 195 -14.89 -12.33 -23.78
C GLY A 195 -16.02 -12.05 -22.78
N PRO A 196 -17.21 -12.63 -23.01
CA PRO A 196 -18.33 -12.47 -22.09
C PRO A 196 -18.03 -13.02 -20.69
N THR A 197 -18.42 -12.27 -19.66
CA THR A 197 -18.26 -12.69 -18.25
C THR A 197 -18.98 -14.01 -17.96
N SER A 198 -20.04 -14.35 -18.70
CA SER A 198 -20.75 -15.64 -18.58
C SER A 198 -19.86 -16.89 -18.74
N GLN A 199 -18.64 -16.74 -19.25
CA GLN A 199 -17.68 -17.83 -19.34
C GLN A 199 -16.94 -18.12 -18.01
N SER A 200 -16.86 -17.14 -17.10
CA SER A 200 -16.07 -17.26 -15.87
C SER A 200 -16.66 -16.56 -14.65
N PHE A 201 -17.70 -15.75 -14.80
CA PHE A 201 -18.27 -14.91 -13.73
C PHE A 201 -19.79 -14.81 -13.89
N THR A 202 -20.51 -15.64 -13.14
CA THR A 202 -21.99 -15.74 -13.20
C THR A 202 -22.63 -15.56 -11.81
N GLU A 203 -21.95 -14.86 -10.94
CA GLU A 203 -22.39 -14.63 -9.58
C GLU A 203 -23.56 -13.66 -9.48
N ASP A 204 -24.38 -13.82 -8.44
CA ASP A 204 -25.31 -12.79 -7.99
C ASP A 204 -24.55 -11.75 -7.16
N VAL A 205 -24.02 -10.72 -7.82
CA VAL A 205 -23.26 -9.62 -7.17
C VAL A 205 -24.12 -8.94 -6.11
N LYS A 206 -25.40 -8.71 -6.37
CA LYS A 206 -26.33 -8.14 -5.38
C LYS A 206 -26.38 -8.99 -4.12
N GLY A 207 -26.71 -10.28 -4.26
CA GLY A 207 -26.82 -11.20 -3.12
C GLY A 207 -25.52 -11.31 -2.33
N ARG A 208 -24.37 -11.30 -3.03
CA ARG A 208 -23.04 -11.32 -2.39
C ARG A 208 -22.79 -10.06 -1.55
N PHE A 209 -22.98 -8.86 -2.10
CA PHE A 209 -22.75 -7.61 -1.38
C PHE A 209 -23.76 -7.40 -0.24
N GLU A 210 -25.04 -7.76 -0.45
CA GLU A 210 -26.03 -7.74 0.63
C GLU A 210 -25.64 -8.68 1.77
N SER A 211 -25.07 -9.86 1.48
CA SER A 211 -24.56 -10.78 2.52
C SER A 211 -23.35 -10.24 3.29
N TYR A 212 -22.56 -9.36 2.70
CA TYR A 212 -21.49 -8.62 3.39
C TYR A 212 -22.01 -7.46 4.26
N GLY A 213 -23.30 -7.14 4.17
CA GLY A 213 -23.90 -6.02 4.90
C GLY A 213 -23.88 -4.69 4.14
N TRP A 214 -23.71 -4.70 2.83
CA TRP A 214 -23.75 -3.54 1.96
C TRP A 214 -25.17 -3.19 1.50
N GLN A 215 -25.39 -1.92 1.14
CA GLN A 215 -26.49 -1.50 0.30
C GLN A 215 -26.13 -1.79 -1.17
N HIS A 216 -27.07 -2.37 -1.93
CA HIS A 216 -26.95 -2.53 -3.38
C HIS A 216 -28.02 -1.71 -4.10
N ILE A 217 -27.61 -0.91 -5.08
CA ILE A 217 -28.51 -0.10 -5.92
C ILE A 217 -28.26 -0.46 -7.38
N LEU A 218 -29.31 -0.77 -8.14
CA LEU A 218 -29.22 -1.08 -9.57
C LEU A 218 -29.68 0.09 -10.41
N VAL A 219 -28.80 0.59 -11.29
CA VAL A 219 -29.13 1.50 -12.41
C VAL A 219 -29.16 0.66 -13.69
N LYS A 220 -30.35 0.58 -14.32
CA LYS A 220 -30.60 -0.31 -15.47
C LYS A 220 -30.06 0.21 -16.80
N ASP A 221 -29.89 1.53 -16.93
CA ASP A 221 -29.33 2.18 -18.11
C ASP A 221 -28.21 3.15 -17.69
N GLY A 222 -26.99 2.80 -18.05
CA GLY A 222 -25.81 3.61 -17.76
C GLY A 222 -25.74 4.94 -18.49
N ASN A 223 -26.68 5.25 -19.39
CA ASN A 223 -26.80 6.57 -20.02
C ASN A 223 -27.91 7.45 -19.39
N ASP A 224 -28.67 6.92 -18.42
CA ASP A 224 -29.67 7.68 -17.68
C ASP A 224 -29.00 8.46 -16.53
N LEU A 225 -28.66 9.73 -16.79
CA LEU A 225 -27.95 10.60 -15.84
C LEU A 225 -28.78 10.86 -14.59
N GLU A 226 -30.14 10.97 -14.73
CA GLU A 226 -31.04 11.19 -13.60
C GLU A 226 -31.09 9.95 -12.68
N ALA A 227 -31.15 8.75 -13.26
CA ALA A 227 -31.12 7.50 -12.48
C ALA A 227 -29.78 7.31 -11.75
N ILE A 228 -28.66 7.65 -12.38
CA ILE A 228 -27.33 7.61 -11.77
C ILE A 228 -27.27 8.61 -10.59
N ALA A 229 -27.72 9.85 -10.80
CA ALA A 229 -27.74 10.85 -9.74
C ALA A 229 -28.60 10.43 -8.54
N ALA A 230 -29.81 9.90 -8.82
CA ALA A 230 -30.70 9.39 -7.76
C ALA A 230 -30.06 8.22 -6.98
N ALA A 231 -29.29 7.36 -7.64
CA ALA A 231 -28.56 6.26 -7.00
C ALA A 231 -27.45 6.79 -6.08
N ILE A 232 -26.70 7.81 -6.50
CA ILE A 232 -25.66 8.44 -5.68
C ILE A 232 -26.29 9.18 -4.48
N GLU A 233 -27.42 9.88 -4.67
CA GLU A 233 -28.18 10.51 -3.58
C GLU A 233 -28.65 9.46 -2.55
N ALA A 234 -29.17 8.32 -3.01
CA ALA A 234 -29.60 7.22 -2.16
C ALA A 234 -28.42 6.56 -1.41
N ALA A 235 -27.25 6.44 -2.06
CA ALA A 235 -26.04 5.96 -1.43
C ALA A 235 -25.56 6.91 -0.31
N LYS A 236 -25.63 8.21 -0.53
CA LYS A 236 -25.25 9.22 0.48
C LYS A 236 -26.25 9.32 1.63
N ALA A 237 -27.49 8.91 1.44
CA ALA A 237 -28.50 8.85 2.49
C ALA A 237 -28.36 7.63 3.41
N GLU A 238 -27.62 6.60 2.97
CA GLU A 238 -27.30 5.43 3.78
C GLU A 238 -26.01 5.69 4.58
N THR A 239 -26.10 5.72 5.89
CA THR A 239 -24.98 6.08 6.78
C THR A 239 -24.38 4.89 7.52
N ASP A 240 -25.10 3.77 7.57
CA ASP A 240 -24.73 2.59 8.36
C ASP A 240 -24.15 1.45 7.52
N LYS A 241 -24.13 1.61 6.20
CA LYS A 241 -23.65 0.59 5.26
C LYS A 241 -22.86 1.22 4.14
N PRO A 242 -21.75 0.62 3.71
CA PRO A 242 -21.17 0.96 2.41
C PRO A 242 -22.14 0.62 1.28
N THR A 243 -22.04 1.32 0.16
CA THR A 243 -22.94 1.14 -0.98
C THR A 243 -22.21 0.74 -2.24
N ILE A 244 -22.73 -0.26 -2.95
CA ILE A 244 -22.37 -0.57 -4.34
C ILE A 244 -23.52 -0.15 -5.27
N ILE A 245 -23.22 0.71 -6.24
CA ILE A 245 -24.14 1.11 -7.31
C ILE A 245 -23.76 0.32 -8.55
N GLU A 246 -24.52 -0.71 -8.86
CA GLU A 246 -24.37 -1.48 -10.10
C GLU A 246 -25.01 -0.73 -11.25
N VAL A 247 -24.21 -0.27 -12.20
CA VAL A 247 -24.65 0.47 -13.37
C VAL A 247 -24.49 -0.40 -14.60
N LYS A 248 -25.60 -0.78 -15.23
CA LYS A 248 -25.57 -1.55 -16.48
C LYS A 248 -25.13 -0.65 -17.62
N THR A 249 -23.97 -0.97 -18.19
CA THR A 249 -23.36 -0.21 -19.26
C THR A 249 -23.13 -1.08 -20.50
N ILE A 250 -22.69 -0.46 -21.57
CA ILE A 250 -22.23 -1.14 -22.78
C ILE A 250 -20.77 -0.77 -22.99
N ILE A 251 -19.88 -1.75 -22.87
CA ILE A 251 -18.46 -1.52 -23.16
C ILE A 251 -18.29 -0.98 -24.58
N GLY A 252 -17.48 0.10 -24.74
CA GLY A 252 -17.29 0.72 -26.05
C GLY A 252 -18.55 1.36 -26.62
N PHE A 253 -19.45 1.88 -25.79
CA PHE A 253 -20.69 2.51 -26.21
C PHE A 253 -20.48 3.51 -27.37
N GLY A 254 -21.26 3.34 -28.43
CA GLY A 254 -21.15 4.13 -29.66
C GLY A 254 -20.12 3.63 -30.69
N ALA A 255 -19.29 2.65 -30.35
CA ALA A 255 -18.40 2.02 -31.33
C ALA A 255 -19.15 0.99 -32.18
N GLU A 256 -18.64 0.69 -33.38
CA GLU A 256 -19.21 -0.33 -34.26
C GLU A 256 -19.28 -1.71 -33.59
N LYS A 257 -18.24 -2.04 -32.79
CA LYS A 257 -18.11 -3.31 -32.07
C LYS A 257 -18.43 -3.19 -30.58
N GLN A 258 -19.28 -2.23 -30.20
CA GLN A 258 -19.70 -2.10 -28.80
C GLN A 258 -20.27 -3.41 -28.25
N GLY A 259 -20.14 -3.62 -26.94
CA GLY A 259 -20.61 -4.84 -26.27
C GLY A 259 -19.75 -6.08 -26.55
N THR A 260 -18.56 -5.93 -27.09
CA THR A 260 -17.64 -7.04 -27.35
C THR A 260 -16.25 -6.78 -26.74
N SER A 261 -15.49 -7.86 -26.50
CA SER A 261 -14.12 -7.76 -25.97
C SER A 261 -13.14 -7.04 -26.93
N SER A 262 -13.47 -6.94 -28.22
CA SER A 262 -12.59 -6.28 -29.20
C SER A 262 -12.39 -4.78 -28.96
N VAL A 263 -13.27 -4.13 -28.21
CA VAL A 263 -13.15 -2.72 -27.81
C VAL A 263 -12.56 -2.56 -26.41
N HIS A 264 -12.22 -3.66 -25.73
CA HIS A 264 -11.71 -3.61 -24.35
C HIS A 264 -10.31 -2.96 -24.28
N GLY A 265 -9.34 -3.54 -24.97
CA GLY A 265 -7.91 -3.23 -24.76
C GLY A 265 -7.13 -2.82 -26.01
N ALA A 266 -7.81 -2.39 -27.07
CA ALA A 266 -7.17 -1.96 -28.30
C ALA A 266 -7.78 -0.64 -28.82
N PRO A 267 -6.97 0.25 -29.44
CA PRO A 267 -7.48 1.44 -30.11
C PRO A 267 -8.54 1.09 -31.16
N LEU A 268 -9.52 2.01 -31.35
CA LEU A 268 -10.62 1.77 -32.29
C LEU A 268 -10.16 1.84 -33.77
N GLY A 269 -9.02 2.46 -34.04
CA GLY A 269 -8.58 2.82 -35.38
C GLY A 269 -9.31 4.05 -35.94
N ALA A 270 -8.78 4.64 -37.00
CA ALA A 270 -9.30 5.89 -37.56
C ALA A 270 -10.78 5.80 -38.00
N GLU A 271 -11.18 4.69 -38.63
CA GLU A 271 -12.56 4.44 -39.04
C GLU A 271 -13.47 4.26 -37.82
N GLY A 272 -13.01 3.49 -36.81
CA GLY A 272 -13.74 3.26 -35.57
C GLY A 272 -13.99 4.54 -34.76
N ILE A 273 -13.00 5.43 -34.70
CA ILE A 273 -13.16 6.76 -34.06
C ILE A 273 -14.18 7.61 -34.82
N THR A 274 -14.07 7.64 -36.15
CA THR A 274 -15.04 8.38 -36.99
C THR A 274 -16.46 7.86 -36.77
N PHE A 275 -16.61 6.55 -36.70
CA PHE A 275 -17.91 5.91 -36.42
C PHE A 275 -18.44 6.32 -35.03
N ALA A 276 -17.62 6.21 -33.99
CA ALA A 276 -18.02 6.55 -32.62
C ALA A 276 -18.38 8.04 -32.48
N LYS A 277 -17.56 8.94 -33.03
CA LYS A 277 -17.85 10.39 -33.02
C LYS A 277 -19.15 10.72 -33.73
N LYS A 278 -19.44 10.07 -34.86
CA LYS A 278 -20.71 10.21 -35.55
C LYS A 278 -21.89 9.71 -34.71
N ALA A 279 -21.73 8.58 -34.00
CA ALA A 279 -22.78 8.06 -33.12
C ALA A 279 -23.09 9.02 -31.95
N TYR A 280 -22.10 9.78 -31.48
CA TYR A 280 -22.26 10.83 -30.45
C TYR A 280 -22.80 12.16 -30.99
N GLY A 281 -22.94 12.34 -32.32
CA GLY A 281 -23.21 13.63 -32.92
C GLY A 281 -22.08 14.65 -32.74
N TRP A 282 -20.85 14.18 -32.66
CA TRP A 282 -19.66 14.99 -32.40
C TRP A 282 -19.09 15.57 -33.69
N GLU A 283 -19.19 16.89 -33.84
CA GLU A 283 -18.75 17.60 -35.04
C GLU A 283 -17.45 18.42 -34.84
N TYR A 284 -16.84 18.32 -33.66
CA TYR A 284 -15.62 19.05 -33.34
C TYR A 284 -14.35 18.28 -33.76
N PRO A 285 -13.24 18.97 -34.00
CA PRO A 285 -11.93 18.34 -34.19
C PRO A 285 -11.49 17.47 -32.99
N ASP A 286 -10.47 16.65 -33.19
CA ASP A 286 -9.85 15.87 -32.12
C ASP A 286 -9.33 16.77 -31.01
N PHE A 287 -9.37 16.26 -29.77
CA PHE A 287 -8.92 16.98 -28.56
C PHE A 287 -9.61 18.33 -28.33
N THR A 288 -10.84 18.51 -28.80
CA THR A 288 -11.61 19.74 -28.57
C THR A 288 -12.45 19.63 -27.30
N VAL A 289 -12.42 20.68 -26.49
CA VAL A 289 -13.35 20.89 -25.37
C VAL A 289 -14.25 22.08 -25.70
N PRO A 290 -15.57 21.88 -25.91
CA PRO A 290 -16.50 22.98 -26.15
C PRO A 290 -16.54 23.95 -24.97
N ALA A 291 -16.64 25.27 -25.27
CA ALA A 291 -16.58 26.30 -24.23
C ALA A 291 -17.69 26.18 -23.17
N GLU A 292 -18.87 25.72 -23.57
CA GLU A 292 -20.01 25.45 -22.68
C GLU A 292 -19.75 24.29 -21.73
N VAL A 293 -18.93 23.31 -22.11
CA VAL A 293 -18.49 22.21 -21.21
C VAL A 293 -17.50 22.74 -20.17
N VAL A 294 -16.54 23.57 -20.60
CA VAL A 294 -15.63 24.25 -19.67
C VAL A 294 -16.41 25.08 -18.65
N ALA A 295 -17.38 25.87 -19.12
CA ALA A 295 -18.24 26.67 -18.24
C ALA A 295 -19.06 25.81 -17.27
N ARG A 296 -19.55 24.64 -17.70
CA ARG A 296 -20.33 23.70 -16.87
C ARG A 296 -19.47 23.14 -15.73
N PHE A 297 -18.27 22.67 -16.02
CA PHE A 297 -17.35 22.19 -14.95
C PHE A 297 -16.93 23.31 -14.00
N ALA A 298 -16.72 24.52 -14.52
CA ALA A 298 -16.39 25.68 -13.70
C ALA A 298 -17.54 26.07 -12.75
N SER A 299 -18.80 26.13 -13.26
CA SER A 299 -19.96 26.51 -12.44
C SER A 299 -20.37 25.44 -11.45
N ASP A 300 -20.23 24.18 -11.77
CA ASP A 300 -20.72 23.06 -10.94
C ASP A 300 -19.61 22.52 -10.02
N LEU A 301 -18.58 21.87 -10.58
CA LEU A 301 -17.53 21.22 -9.78
C LEU A 301 -16.60 22.22 -9.10
N GLN A 302 -15.99 23.14 -9.89
CA GLN A 302 -14.96 24.04 -9.34
C GLN A 302 -15.55 25.04 -8.32
N ALA A 303 -16.73 25.62 -8.63
CA ALA A 303 -17.39 26.54 -7.73
C ALA A 303 -17.87 25.86 -6.44
N ARG A 304 -18.40 24.62 -6.56
CA ARG A 304 -18.81 23.82 -5.39
C ARG A 304 -17.62 23.48 -4.51
N GLY A 305 -16.51 22.97 -5.10
CA GLY A 305 -15.32 22.59 -4.38
C GLY A 305 -14.65 23.76 -3.67
N ALA A 306 -14.49 24.89 -4.36
CA ALA A 306 -13.93 26.11 -3.78
C ALA A 306 -14.76 26.62 -2.58
N LYS A 307 -16.09 26.62 -2.70
CA LYS A 307 -17.01 27.01 -1.62
C LYS A 307 -16.95 26.04 -0.44
N ALA A 308 -16.85 24.75 -0.70
CA ALA A 308 -16.76 23.71 0.34
C ALA A 308 -15.45 23.84 1.13
N GLU A 309 -14.33 24.07 0.44
CA GLU A 309 -13.04 24.28 1.08
C GLU A 309 -12.98 25.60 1.87
N GLU A 310 -13.54 26.69 1.35
CA GLU A 310 -13.67 27.97 2.07
C GLU A 310 -14.45 27.78 3.38
N ALA A 311 -15.60 27.12 3.31
CA ALA A 311 -16.42 26.82 4.49
C ALA A 311 -15.67 25.93 5.49
N TRP A 312 -14.89 24.96 5.01
CA TRP A 312 -14.06 24.11 5.87
C TRP A 312 -12.92 24.91 6.53
N ASN A 313 -12.26 25.80 5.81
CA ASN A 313 -11.23 26.68 6.36
C ASN A 313 -11.79 27.58 7.48
N ASP A 314 -12.99 28.15 7.28
CA ASP A 314 -13.68 28.94 8.29
C ASP A 314 -14.05 28.11 9.53
N LEU A 315 -14.48 26.86 9.31
CA LEU A 315 -14.78 25.90 10.38
C LEU A 315 -13.51 25.57 11.17
N PHE A 316 -12.42 25.27 10.47
CA PHE A 316 -11.13 24.93 11.06
C PHE A 316 -10.57 26.09 11.90
N ALA A 317 -10.66 27.33 11.40
CA ALA A 317 -10.22 28.51 12.14
C ALA A 317 -10.99 28.68 13.46
N LYS A 318 -12.29 28.39 13.50
CA LYS A 318 -13.09 28.38 14.74
C LYS A 318 -12.70 27.23 15.67
N TYR A 319 -12.41 26.05 15.07
CA TYR A 319 -11.96 24.88 15.82
C TYR A 319 -10.62 25.13 16.52
N GLU A 320 -9.69 25.84 15.87
CA GLU A 320 -8.40 26.21 16.47
C GLU A 320 -8.56 27.06 17.73
N VAL A 321 -9.60 27.89 17.78
CA VAL A 321 -9.90 28.71 18.96
C VAL A 321 -10.54 27.88 20.08
N GLU A 322 -11.45 26.98 19.74
CA GLU A 322 -12.22 26.18 20.69
C GLU A 322 -11.44 24.98 21.22
N TYR A 323 -10.64 24.32 20.32
CA TYR A 323 -9.90 23.08 20.59
C TYR A 323 -8.43 23.18 20.12
N PRO A 324 -7.64 24.11 20.70
CA PRO A 324 -6.29 24.42 20.16
C PRO A 324 -5.32 23.21 20.17
N GLU A 325 -5.42 22.34 21.18
CA GLU A 325 -4.56 21.15 21.28
C GLU A 325 -4.90 20.13 20.19
N LEU A 326 -6.19 19.86 19.97
CA LEU A 326 -6.63 18.95 18.92
C LEU A 326 -6.36 19.50 17.51
N ALA A 327 -6.46 20.81 17.33
CA ALA A 327 -6.13 21.46 16.07
C ALA A 327 -4.63 21.34 15.77
N ALA A 328 -3.76 21.49 16.77
CA ALA A 328 -2.33 21.28 16.63
C ALA A 328 -2.02 19.80 16.28
N GLU A 329 -2.64 18.85 16.98
CA GLU A 329 -2.50 17.42 16.70
C GLU A 329 -3.00 17.07 15.29
N TYR A 330 -4.11 17.64 14.82
CA TYR A 330 -4.61 17.46 13.46
C TYR A 330 -3.58 17.90 12.42
N LYS A 331 -3.03 19.11 12.58
CA LYS A 331 -2.00 19.64 11.67
C LYS A 331 -0.75 18.76 11.64
N GLU A 332 -0.28 18.32 12.81
CA GLU A 332 0.88 17.44 12.93
C GLU A 332 0.63 16.09 12.26
N ALA A 333 -0.54 15.51 12.49
CA ALA A 333 -0.93 14.24 11.88
C ALA A 333 -0.89 14.28 10.35
N PHE A 334 -1.42 15.36 9.74
CA PHE A 334 -1.43 15.54 8.29
C PHE A 334 -0.09 16.07 7.72
N ALA A 335 0.81 16.61 8.54
CA ALA A 335 2.16 16.97 8.11
C ALA A 335 3.02 15.74 7.72
N GLY A 336 2.60 14.54 8.14
CA GLY A 336 3.21 13.27 7.74
C GLY A 336 4.59 13.00 8.32
N GLN A 337 5.15 13.91 9.13
CA GLN A 337 6.43 13.73 9.79
C GLN A 337 6.25 13.00 11.13
N ALA A 338 7.06 11.98 11.37
CA ALA A 338 7.22 11.48 12.72
C ALA A 338 8.29 12.33 13.42
N GLY A 339 7.97 12.82 14.61
CA GLY A 339 8.97 13.37 15.50
C GLY A 339 10.01 12.31 15.91
N THR A 340 11.08 12.73 16.56
CA THR A 340 12.03 11.80 17.18
C THR A 340 11.30 10.99 18.25
N VAL A 341 11.38 9.67 18.16
CA VAL A 341 10.82 8.74 19.14
C VAL A 341 11.94 8.08 19.94
N GLU A 342 11.72 7.88 21.22
CA GLU A 342 12.67 7.22 22.12
C GLU A 342 12.09 5.89 22.58
N LEU A 343 12.89 4.83 22.49
CA LEU A 343 12.53 3.50 22.97
C LEU A 343 13.54 3.07 24.06
N LYS A 344 13.01 2.44 25.11
CA LYS A 344 13.82 1.96 26.21
C LYS A 344 14.72 0.81 25.72
N ALA A 345 16.04 0.98 25.90
CA ALA A 345 17.00 -0.07 25.57
C ALA A 345 16.76 -1.36 26.37
N HIS A 346 17.12 -2.48 25.77
CA HIS A 346 17.13 -3.78 26.42
C HIS A 346 18.46 -4.01 27.14
N ASP A 347 18.37 -4.53 28.36
CA ASP A 347 19.54 -4.74 29.21
C ASP A 347 20.36 -5.97 28.75
N LEU A 348 21.67 -5.84 28.74
CA LEU A 348 22.60 -6.97 28.52
C LEU A 348 22.31 -8.10 29.53
N GLY A 349 22.29 -9.34 29.02
CA GLY A 349 21.93 -10.52 29.81
C GLY A 349 20.44 -10.87 29.83
N SER A 350 19.58 -9.98 29.30
CA SER A 350 18.18 -10.35 29.03
C SER A 350 18.05 -11.16 27.74
N SER A 351 16.98 -11.93 27.64
CA SER A 351 16.67 -12.75 26.45
C SER A 351 15.18 -12.69 26.16
N VAL A 352 14.82 -12.19 24.98
CA VAL A 352 13.44 -12.00 24.58
C VAL A 352 13.28 -12.15 23.05
N ALA A 353 12.18 -12.72 22.59
CA ALA A 353 11.89 -12.83 21.17
C ALA A 353 11.76 -11.45 20.53
N SER A 354 12.27 -11.23 19.31
CA SER A 354 12.19 -9.91 18.68
C SER A 354 10.73 -9.50 18.40
N ARG A 355 9.77 -10.43 18.21
CA ARG A 355 8.33 -10.12 18.17
C ARG A 355 7.82 -9.52 19.49
N VAL A 356 8.38 -9.93 20.65
CA VAL A 356 8.03 -9.39 21.96
C VAL A 356 8.70 -8.05 22.19
N SER A 357 9.96 -7.88 21.76
CA SER A 357 10.61 -6.56 21.73
C SER A 357 9.83 -5.57 20.85
N SER A 358 9.33 -6.03 19.71
CA SER A 358 8.43 -5.25 18.84
C SER A 358 7.14 -4.84 19.55
N GLN A 359 6.51 -5.75 20.33
CA GLN A 359 5.34 -5.40 21.15
C GLN A 359 5.68 -4.29 22.16
N GLN A 360 6.82 -4.42 22.84
CA GLN A 360 7.25 -3.41 23.81
C GLN A 360 7.51 -2.05 23.13
N ALA A 361 8.05 -2.06 21.91
CA ALA A 361 8.22 -0.87 21.09
C ALA A 361 6.85 -0.28 20.71
N ILE A 362 5.88 -1.07 20.21
CA ILE A 362 4.53 -0.64 19.86
C ILE A 362 3.83 0.03 21.07
N GLN A 363 3.92 -0.56 22.30
CA GLN A 363 3.35 0.04 23.49
C GLN A 363 3.93 1.44 23.78
N GLN A 364 5.25 1.62 23.63
CA GLN A 364 5.92 2.90 23.85
C GLN A 364 5.61 3.90 22.73
N LEU A 365 5.62 3.46 21.47
CA LEU A 365 5.29 4.29 20.31
C LEU A 365 3.83 4.77 20.34
N SER A 366 2.90 3.94 20.80
CA SER A 366 1.48 4.32 20.89
C SER A 366 1.23 5.53 21.78
N THR A 367 2.08 5.78 22.78
CA THR A 367 2.00 6.96 23.65
C THR A 367 2.68 8.19 23.06
N GLN A 368 3.68 8.01 22.20
CA GLN A 368 4.44 9.08 21.57
C GLN A 368 3.86 9.51 20.23
N LEU A 369 3.19 8.58 19.53
CA LEU A 369 2.58 8.78 18.23
C LEU A 369 1.07 8.49 18.32
N PRO A 370 0.25 9.48 18.70
CA PRO A 370 -1.20 9.29 18.89
C PRO A 370 -1.96 8.99 17.60
N ASN A 371 -1.31 9.12 16.43
CA ASN A 371 -1.84 8.76 15.12
C ASN A 371 -1.35 7.40 14.61
N LEU A 372 -0.59 6.62 15.41
CA LEU A 372 -0.17 5.25 15.09
C LEU A 372 -1.27 4.26 15.49
N TRP A 373 -1.71 3.44 14.56
CA TRP A 373 -2.68 2.37 14.79
C TRP A 373 -2.40 1.16 13.90
N GLY A 374 -2.97 0.01 14.22
CA GLY A 374 -2.71 -1.20 13.42
C GLY A 374 -3.24 -2.46 14.06
N GLY A 375 -2.81 -3.60 13.55
CA GLY A 375 -3.25 -4.91 14.02
C GLY A 375 -2.65 -6.05 13.21
N SER A 376 -3.35 -7.18 13.12
CA SER A 376 -2.89 -8.35 12.37
C SER A 376 -4.00 -9.01 11.57
N ALA A 377 -3.61 -9.85 10.62
CA ALA A 377 -4.48 -10.75 9.90
C ALA A 377 -4.80 -12.00 10.77
N ASP A 378 -5.63 -11.80 11.81
CA ASP A 378 -6.08 -12.83 12.78
C ASP A 378 -4.96 -13.50 13.59
N LEU A 379 -3.81 -12.88 13.72
CA LEU A 379 -2.64 -13.41 14.42
C LEU A 379 -2.12 -12.47 15.53
N SER A 380 -2.95 -11.55 16.00
CA SER A 380 -2.51 -10.49 16.93
C SER A 380 -1.85 -11.02 18.21
N ALA A 381 -2.34 -12.11 18.77
CA ALA A 381 -1.75 -12.74 19.96
C ALA A 381 -0.36 -13.35 19.67
N SER A 382 -0.14 -13.88 18.47
CA SER A 382 1.13 -14.49 18.07
C SER A 382 2.13 -13.45 17.56
N ASN A 383 1.66 -12.45 16.81
CA ASN A 383 2.49 -11.36 16.29
C ASN A 383 2.77 -10.27 17.33
N ASN A 384 2.00 -10.24 18.42
CA ASN A 384 2.10 -9.25 19.48
C ASN A 384 1.87 -7.80 18.99
N THR A 385 0.79 -7.59 18.24
CA THR A 385 0.53 -6.30 17.56
C THR A 385 -0.52 -5.41 18.22
N MET A 386 -1.23 -5.90 19.25
CA MET A 386 -2.23 -5.11 19.95
C MET A 386 -1.59 -4.10 20.93
N VAL A 387 -2.15 -2.91 20.99
CA VAL A 387 -1.84 -1.90 22.00
C VAL A 387 -2.75 -2.14 23.20
N ALA A 388 -2.16 -2.53 24.33
CA ALA A 388 -2.91 -2.97 25.51
C ALA A 388 -3.78 -1.86 26.16
N ALA A 389 -3.37 -0.61 26.02
CA ALA A 389 -4.09 0.55 26.57
C ALA A 389 -5.21 1.07 25.65
N GLU A 390 -5.31 0.55 24.43
CA GLU A 390 -6.22 1.03 23.40
C GLU A 390 -7.39 0.08 23.18
N THR A 391 -8.47 0.64 22.67
CA THR A 391 -9.67 -0.12 22.29
C THR A 391 -9.61 -0.58 20.84
N ASP A 392 -10.55 -1.46 20.46
CA ASP A 392 -10.68 -1.97 19.11
C ASP A 392 -11.36 -0.98 18.17
N PHE A 393 -10.85 -0.86 16.94
CA PHE A 393 -11.50 -0.16 15.84
C PHE A 393 -12.67 -1.01 15.32
N GLN A 394 -13.88 -0.57 15.55
CA GLN A 394 -15.12 -1.27 15.24
C GLN A 394 -16.23 -0.30 14.83
N ALA A 395 -17.28 -0.79 14.18
CA ALA A 395 -18.46 0.03 13.82
C ALA A 395 -19.11 0.75 15.02
N SER A 396 -18.95 0.22 16.24
CA SER A 396 -19.41 0.85 17.48
C SER A 396 -18.39 1.81 18.10
N ASN A 397 -17.14 1.82 17.62
CA ASN A 397 -16.06 2.63 18.17
C ASN A 397 -14.93 2.85 17.15
N TYR A 398 -15.10 3.81 16.27
CA TYR A 398 -14.06 4.16 15.29
C TYR A 398 -12.84 4.87 15.88
N ALA A 399 -12.90 5.32 17.14
CA ALA A 399 -11.75 5.90 17.84
C ALA A 399 -10.71 4.85 18.26
N GLY A 400 -11.06 3.56 18.25
CA GLY A 400 -10.15 2.48 18.60
C GLY A 400 -8.93 2.41 17.68
N ARG A 401 -7.80 1.94 18.23
CA ARG A 401 -6.50 1.90 17.52
C ARG A 401 -6.01 0.48 17.23
N ASN A 402 -6.71 -0.55 17.73
CA ASN A 402 -6.46 -1.94 17.41
C ASN A 402 -7.36 -2.39 16.25
N ILE A 403 -6.78 -2.77 15.12
CA ILE A 403 -7.52 -3.17 13.92
C ILE A 403 -7.57 -4.70 13.84
N TRP A 404 -8.76 -5.26 13.70
CA TRP A 404 -8.99 -6.68 13.46
C TRP A 404 -9.21 -6.90 11.96
N PHE A 405 -8.15 -7.18 11.21
CA PHE A 405 -8.27 -7.42 9.77
C PHE A 405 -8.90 -8.77 9.43
N GLY A 406 -8.83 -9.74 10.36
CA GLY A 406 -9.20 -11.14 10.11
C GLY A 406 -8.19 -11.82 9.18
N VAL A 407 -8.45 -13.06 8.77
CA VAL A 407 -7.58 -13.80 7.84
C VAL A 407 -7.73 -13.22 6.43
N ARG A 408 -7.09 -12.05 6.21
CA ARG A 408 -7.17 -11.25 4.99
C ARG A 408 -5.86 -10.50 4.75
N GLU A 409 -4.77 -11.22 4.56
CA GLU A 409 -3.42 -10.63 4.43
C GLU A 409 -3.34 -9.63 3.28
N PHE A 410 -3.91 -9.97 2.14
CA PHE A 410 -3.88 -9.12 0.95
C PHE A 410 -4.70 -7.84 1.16
N ALA A 411 -5.94 -7.97 1.62
CA ALA A 411 -6.77 -6.79 1.89
C ALA A 411 -6.21 -5.95 3.04
N MET A 412 -5.61 -6.56 4.07
CA MET A 412 -4.90 -5.84 5.13
C MET A 412 -3.85 -4.90 4.53
N ALA A 413 -2.92 -5.44 3.75
CA ALA A 413 -1.85 -4.64 3.17
C ALA A 413 -2.37 -3.60 2.17
N ALA A 414 -3.37 -3.94 1.35
CA ALA A 414 -3.98 -3.00 0.41
C ALA A 414 -4.81 -1.91 1.10
N ALA A 415 -5.52 -2.22 2.20
CA ALA A 415 -6.20 -1.22 3.02
C ALA A 415 -5.19 -0.31 3.74
N MET A 416 -4.08 -0.85 4.23
CA MET A 416 -2.98 -0.04 4.78
C MET A 416 -2.45 0.97 3.76
N ASN A 417 -2.33 0.57 2.48
CA ASN A 417 -1.98 1.51 1.41
C ASN A 417 -3.01 2.64 1.30
N GLY A 418 -4.30 2.31 1.36
CA GLY A 418 -5.38 3.29 1.36
C GLY A 418 -5.34 4.25 2.56
N ILE A 419 -5.07 3.73 3.75
CA ILE A 419 -4.89 4.51 4.98
C ILE A 419 -3.72 5.50 4.82
N ALA A 420 -2.59 5.02 4.32
CA ALA A 420 -1.41 5.86 4.09
C ALA A 420 -1.65 6.93 3.01
N LEU A 421 -2.34 6.58 1.92
CA LEU A 421 -2.73 7.52 0.85
C LEU A 421 -3.70 8.60 1.34
N HIS A 422 -4.60 8.26 2.26
CA HIS A 422 -5.51 9.22 2.89
C HIS A 422 -4.75 10.28 3.69
N GLY A 423 -3.72 9.88 4.41
CA GLY A 423 -2.97 10.72 5.33
C GLY A 423 -3.64 10.89 6.69
N GLY A 424 -2.98 11.61 7.60
CA GLY A 424 -3.47 11.88 8.96
C GLY A 424 -3.18 10.76 9.96
N THR A 425 -2.80 9.57 9.52
CA THR A 425 -2.46 8.44 10.39
C THR A 425 -1.23 7.68 9.88
N ARG A 426 -0.63 6.88 10.78
CA ARG A 426 0.42 5.91 10.50
C ARG A 426 -0.10 4.52 10.81
N VAL A 427 0.11 3.57 9.91
CA VAL A 427 -0.47 2.24 10.01
C VAL A 427 0.58 1.14 10.00
N TYR A 428 0.37 0.13 10.84
CA TYR A 428 1.12 -1.12 10.78
C TYR A 428 0.16 -2.32 10.69
N GLY A 429 0.66 -3.40 10.05
CA GLY A 429 -0.09 -4.64 9.95
C GLY A 429 0.82 -5.85 10.05
N GLY A 430 0.34 -6.91 10.71
CA GLY A 430 1.14 -8.09 11.00
C GLY A 430 0.53 -9.40 10.50
N THR A 431 1.42 -10.33 10.16
CA THR A 431 1.12 -11.74 9.92
C THR A 431 2.39 -12.58 10.12
N PHE A 432 2.33 -13.90 9.96
CA PHE A 432 3.54 -14.72 9.90
C PHE A 432 4.31 -14.46 8.61
N PHE A 433 5.63 -14.47 8.68
CA PHE A 433 6.47 -14.08 7.57
C PHE A 433 6.27 -14.95 6.31
N VAL A 434 6.03 -16.24 6.47
CA VAL A 434 5.72 -17.13 5.33
C VAL A 434 4.47 -16.66 4.58
N PHE A 435 3.48 -16.07 5.28
CA PHE A 435 2.26 -15.53 4.66
C PHE A 435 2.45 -14.16 4.02
N SER A 436 3.68 -13.63 4.00
CA SER A 436 4.01 -12.50 3.12
C SER A 436 3.67 -12.80 1.67
N ASN A 437 3.72 -14.06 1.24
CA ASN A 437 3.31 -14.49 -0.09
C ASN A 437 1.89 -14.10 -0.48
N TYR A 438 0.96 -13.97 0.50
CA TYR A 438 -0.41 -13.51 0.24
C TYR A 438 -0.51 -12.00 0.07
N LEU A 439 0.34 -11.21 0.70
CA LEU A 439 0.27 -9.74 0.70
C LEU A 439 1.27 -9.05 -0.23
N LEU A 440 2.24 -9.78 -0.81
CA LEU A 440 3.30 -9.21 -1.67
C LEU A 440 2.80 -8.26 -2.77
N PRO A 441 1.67 -8.52 -3.48
CA PRO A 441 1.20 -7.59 -4.51
C PRO A 441 0.84 -6.21 -3.94
N ALA A 442 0.31 -6.14 -2.71
CA ALA A 442 -0.01 -4.87 -2.06
C ALA A 442 1.26 -4.19 -1.50
N VAL A 443 2.23 -4.95 -0.97
CA VAL A 443 3.55 -4.41 -0.56
C VAL A 443 4.27 -3.80 -1.76
N ARG A 444 4.22 -4.46 -2.92
CA ARG A 444 4.76 -3.91 -4.16
C ARG A 444 4.13 -2.57 -4.52
N MET A 445 2.81 -2.44 -4.34
CA MET A 445 2.12 -1.17 -4.58
C MET A 445 2.46 -0.12 -3.55
N ALA A 446 2.70 -0.48 -2.28
CA ALA A 446 3.19 0.45 -1.27
C ALA A 446 4.57 1.02 -1.66
N ALA A 447 5.49 0.15 -2.06
CA ALA A 447 6.84 0.53 -2.50
C ALA A 447 6.82 1.41 -3.76
N LEU A 448 5.98 1.06 -4.74
CA LEU A 448 5.80 1.83 -5.99
C LEU A 448 5.23 3.23 -5.74
N GLN A 449 4.33 3.37 -4.76
CA GLN A 449 3.65 4.61 -4.42
C GLN A 449 4.39 5.44 -3.35
N ASN A 450 5.53 4.96 -2.86
CA ASN A 450 6.31 5.60 -1.79
C ASN A 450 5.49 5.77 -0.50
N LEU A 451 4.82 4.71 -0.02
CA LEU A 451 3.96 4.77 1.16
C LEU A 451 4.69 4.28 2.41
N PRO A 452 4.65 5.01 3.53
CA PRO A 452 5.35 4.65 4.77
C PRO A 452 4.55 3.64 5.63
N THR A 453 4.13 2.54 5.02
CA THR A 453 3.44 1.44 5.72
C THR A 453 4.44 0.55 6.46
N VAL A 454 4.06 0.02 7.63
CA VAL A 454 4.92 -0.86 8.43
C VAL A 454 4.33 -2.27 8.46
N TYR A 455 5.12 -3.25 8.02
CA TYR A 455 4.74 -4.66 8.04
C TYR A 455 5.48 -5.39 9.17
N VAL A 456 4.73 -5.99 10.10
CA VAL A 456 5.25 -6.74 11.24
C VAL A 456 5.17 -8.23 10.92
N MET A 457 6.26 -8.76 10.35
CA MET A 457 6.35 -10.13 9.87
C MET A 457 7.07 -11.00 10.90
N THR A 458 6.32 -11.80 11.65
CA THR A 458 6.88 -12.66 12.71
C THR A 458 7.08 -14.09 12.23
N HIS A 459 7.77 -14.92 13.06
CA HIS A 459 8.04 -16.33 12.71
C HIS A 459 8.96 -16.40 11.49
N ASP A 460 10.14 -15.81 11.62
CA ASP A 460 11.06 -15.40 10.56
C ASP A 460 11.86 -16.52 9.87
N SER A 461 11.90 -17.73 10.46
CA SER A 461 12.83 -18.78 10.01
C SER A 461 12.34 -20.20 10.38
N ILE A 462 13.14 -21.20 10.09
CA ILE A 462 12.91 -22.60 10.51
C ILE A 462 12.78 -22.78 12.04
N ALA A 463 13.14 -21.77 12.83
CA ALA A 463 12.88 -21.76 14.28
C ALA A 463 11.38 -21.69 14.65
N VAL A 464 10.49 -21.53 13.67
CA VAL A 464 9.05 -21.79 13.83
C VAL A 464 8.81 -23.17 14.44
N GLY A 465 9.56 -24.16 13.97
CA GLY A 465 9.66 -25.44 14.63
C GLY A 465 8.55 -26.43 14.27
N GLU A 466 7.75 -26.80 15.25
CA GLU A 466 6.79 -27.90 15.16
C GLU A 466 5.72 -27.72 14.08
N ASP A 467 5.39 -26.49 13.70
CA ASP A 467 4.44 -26.19 12.61
C ASP A 467 4.95 -26.64 11.23
N GLY A 468 6.28 -26.75 11.08
CA GLY A 468 6.94 -27.38 9.95
C GLY A 468 6.95 -26.52 8.66
N PRO A 469 7.27 -27.15 7.52
CA PRO A 469 7.62 -26.47 6.26
C PRO A 469 6.57 -25.49 5.72
N THR A 470 5.28 -25.69 6.03
CA THR A 470 4.19 -24.80 5.57
C THR A 470 4.21 -23.44 6.28
N HIS A 471 4.94 -23.34 7.40
CA HIS A 471 5.03 -22.13 8.23
C HIS A 471 6.47 -21.59 8.35
N GLU A 472 7.44 -22.33 7.83
CA GLU A 472 8.87 -22.02 7.89
C GLU A 472 9.29 -21.26 6.61
N PRO A 473 9.56 -19.95 6.69
CA PRO A 473 10.02 -19.19 5.53
C PRO A 473 11.45 -19.59 5.15
N ILE A 474 11.68 -19.73 3.85
CA ILE A 474 12.99 -20.02 3.24
C ILE A 474 13.35 -18.93 2.22
N GLU A 475 12.52 -18.78 1.17
CA GLU A 475 12.72 -17.88 0.04
C GLU A 475 12.21 -16.45 0.30
N GLN A 476 11.43 -16.23 1.36
CA GLN A 476 10.74 -14.96 1.59
C GLN A 476 11.71 -13.78 1.74
N LEU A 477 12.82 -13.95 2.51
CA LEU A 477 13.82 -12.88 2.65
C LEU A 477 14.39 -12.45 1.30
N ALA A 478 14.81 -13.42 0.47
CA ALA A 478 15.35 -13.14 -0.85
C ALA A 478 14.30 -12.44 -1.75
N SER A 479 13.04 -12.92 -1.70
CA SER A 479 11.93 -12.37 -2.48
C SER A 479 11.66 -10.91 -2.11
N VAL A 480 11.50 -10.59 -0.82
CA VAL A 480 11.18 -9.21 -0.39
C VAL A 480 12.37 -8.26 -0.54
N ARG A 481 13.61 -8.73 -0.35
CA ARG A 481 14.83 -7.93 -0.57
C ARG A 481 15.05 -7.57 -2.04
N SER A 482 14.48 -8.34 -2.98
CA SER A 482 14.54 -8.04 -4.41
C SER A 482 13.60 -6.90 -4.83
N MET A 483 12.67 -6.48 -3.97
CA MET A 483 11.68 -5.45 -4.27
C MET A 483 12.29 -4.06 -4.14
N PRO A 484 12.29 -3.23 -5.20
CA PRO A 484 12.77 -1.86 -5.11
C PRO A 484 11.97 -1.03 -4.08
N ASN A 485 12.64 -0.11 -3.41
CA ASN A 485 12.05 0.86 -2.48
C ASN A 485 11.30 0.23 -1.29
N LEU A 486 11.74 -0.94 -0.83
CA LEU A 486 11.23 -1.61 0.38
C LEU A 486 12.37 -1.77 1.39
N ASN A 487 12.23 -1.21 2.59
CA ASN A 487 13.13 -1.54 3.69
C ASN A 487 12.78 -2.90 4.28
N VAL A 488 13.74 -3.82 4.29
CA VAL A 488 13.58 -5.15 4.92
C VAL A 488 14.61 -5.24 6.04
N ILE A 489 14.13 -5.28 7.29
CA ILE A 489 14.98 -5.25 8.49
C ILE A 489 14.73 -6.51 9.31
N ARG A 490 15.78 -7.32 9.49
CA ARG A 490 15.78 -8.55 10.31
C ARG A 490 16.71 -8.37 11.50
N PRO A 491 16.21 -7.88 12.65
CA PRO A 491 17.02 -7.50 13.80
C PRO A 491 17.56 -8.70 14.57
N ALA A 492 18.78 -8.56 15.11
CA ALA A 492 19.50 -9.58 15.85
C ALA A 492 19.06 -9.71 17.32
N ASP A 493 18.52 -8.64 17.90
CA ASP A 493 18.09 -8.59 19.30
C ASP A 493 17.06 -7.47 19.56
N GLY A 494 16.76 -7.23 20.84
CA GLY A 494 15.83 -6.20 21.25
C GLY A 494 16.27 -4.77 20.91
N ASN A 495 17.55 -4.46 20.96
CA ASN A 495 18.08 -3.13 20.65
C ASN A 495 18.04 -2.85 19.16
N GLU A 496 18.41 -3.80 18.31
CA GLU A 496 18.20 -3.69 16.87
C GLU A 496 16.71 -3.62 16.51
N THR A 497 15.82 -4.31 17.24
CA THR A 497 14.38 -4.23 17.05
C THR A 497 13.84 -2.83 17.35
N ASN A 498 14.33 -2.19 18.41
CA ASN A 498 14.00 -0.79 18.72
C ASN A 498 14.47 0.15 17.60
N ALA A 499 15.71 0.01 17.16
CA ALA A 499 16.27 0.82 16.07
C ALA A 499 15.46 0.61 14.76
N ALA A 500 15.04 -0.62 14.47
CA ALA A 500 14.21 -0.93 13.32
C ALA A 500 12.82 -0.26 13.39
N TRP A 501 12.19 -0.22 14.55
CA TRP A 501 10.95 0.52 14.75
C TRP A 501 11.13 2.04 14.64
N GLN A 502 12.20 2.60 15.25
CA GLN A 502 12.51 4.02 15.11
C GLN A 502 12.71 4.41 13.64
N ARG A 503 13.41 3.58 12.88
CA ARG A 503 13.56 3.75 11.43
C ARG A 503 12.22 3.66 10.72
N ALA A 504 11.40 2.65 10.99
CA ALA A 504 10.12 2.42 10.33
C ALA A 504 9.14 3.59 10.53
N VAL A 505 9.04 4.14 11.76
CA VAL A 505 8.12 5.27 12.01
C VAL A 505 8.69 6.61 11.57
N SER A 506 9.99 6.73 11.30
CA SER A 506 10.60 7.94 10.74
C SER A 506 10.48 8.03 9.22
N GLU A 507 10.20 6.91 8.54
CA GLU A 507 10.01 6.92 7.10
C GLU A 507 8.76 7.70 6.68
N THR A 508 8.88 8.43 5.58
CA THR A 508 7.78 9.24 5.00
C THR A 508 7.40 8.82 3.59
N ASP A 509 8.28 8.11 2.91
CA ASP A 509 8.18 7.79 1.47
C ASP A 509 8.58 6.35 1.12
N ARG A 510 8.71 5.46 2.13
CA ARG A 510 9.15 4.08 1.92
C ARG A 510 8.49 3.13 2.90
N PRO A 511 7.93 2.00 2.45
CA PRO A 511 7.46 0.96 3.36
C PRO A 511 8.61 0.24 4.06
N THR A 512 8.35 -0.22 5.27
CA THR A 512 9.33 -0.99 6.07
C THR A 512 8.73 -2.32 6.51
N MET A 513 9.44 -3.40 6.25
CA MET A 513 9.09 -4.76 6.68
C MET A 513 10.05 -5.20 7.79
N LEU A 514 9.51 -5.42 8.98
CA LEU A 514 10.23 -5.93 10.15
C LEU A 514 10.07 -7.44 10.19
N VAL A 515 11.18 -8.18 10.10
CA VAL A 515 11.20 -9.65 10.07
C VAL A 515 11.69 -10.17 11.42
N LEU A 516 10.77 -10.74 12.21
CA LEU A 516 10.92 -10.93 13.65
C LEU A 516 10.82 -12.40 14.07
N THR A 517 11.61 -12.77 15.08
CA THR A 517 11.68 -14.16 15.58
C THR A 517 10.49 -14.57 16.43
N ARG A 518 10.16 -15.88 16.41
CA ARG A 518 9.30 -16.54 17.39
C ARG A 518 10.09 -16.85 18.66
N GLN A 519 11.31 -17.35 18.53
CA GLN A 519 12.19 -17.75 19.61
C GLN A 519 12.86 -16.55 20.30
N ASN A 520 13.28 -16.73 21.55
CA ASN A 520 14.00 -15.72 22.30
C ASN A 520 15.42 -15.52 21.75
N LEU A 521 15.87 -14.28 21.76
CA LEU A 521 17.21 -13.85 21.39
C LEU A 521 17.88 -13.19 22.60
N PRO A 522 19.15 -13.52 22.93
CA PRO A 522 19.89 -12.78 23.93
C PRO A 522 20.21 -11.37 23.42
N VAL A 523 20.21 -10.39 24.30
CA VAL A 523 20.77 -9.07 24.00
C VAL A 523 22.28 -9.19 23.84
N LEU A 524 22.79 -8.73 22.70
CA LEU A 524 24.19 -8.86 22.32
C LEU A 524 25.00 -7.68 22.85
N GLU A 525 26.26 -7.95 23.19
CA GLU A 525 27.21 -6.90 23.61
C GLU A 525 27.40 -5.88 22.49
N GLY A 526 27.39 -4.60 22.83
CA GLY A 526 27.58 -3.48 21.90
C GLY A 526 26.32 -3.00 21.19
N THR A 527 25.20 -3.76 21.17
CA THR A 527 23.98 -3.33 20.45
C THR A 527 23.30 -2.14 21.11
N SER A 528 23.42 -1.96 22.43
CA SER A 528 22.87 -0.79 23.13
C SER A 528 23.45 0.54 22.62
N GLU A 529 24.71 0.55 22.17
CA GLU A 529 25.41 1.73 21.66
C GLU A 529 25.39 1.81 20.13
N LEU A 530 25.49 0.66 19.45
CA LEU A 530 25.74 0.60 17.99
C LEU A 530 24.47 0.42 17.15
N ALA A 531 23.41 -0.20 17.69
CA ALA A 531 22.28 -0.63 16.89
C ALA A 531 21.55 0.54 16.20
N GLN A 532 21.39 1.68 16.88
CA GLN A 532 20.65 2.81 16.32
C GLN A 532 21.28 3.33 15.02
N GLU A 533 22.59 3.56 15.02
CA GLU A 533 23.31 3.98 13.83
C GLU A 533 23.47 2.83 12.83
N GLY A 534 23.76 1.63 13.34
CA GLY A 534 23.99 0.43 12.54
C GLY A 534 22.80 0.02 11.70
N VAL A 535 21.60 -0.02 12.27
CA VAL A 535 20.34 -0.31 11.54
C VAL A 535 20.03 0.78 10.53
N ASN A 536 20.26 2.06 10.88
CA ASN A 536 20.09 3.17 9.95
C ASN A 536 21.04 3.13 8.75
N LYS A 537 22.19 2.46 8.89
CA LYS A 537 23.15 2.21 7.80
C LYS A 537 23.03 0.82 7.17
N GLY A 538 22.16 -0.04 7.71
CA GLY A 538 21.82 -1.35 7.18
C GLY A 538 22.80 -2.48 7.51
N ALA A 539 24.06 -2.17 7.80
CA ALA A 539 25.06 -3.10 8.32
C ALA A 539 26.10 -2.35 9.12
N TYR A 540 26.69 -2.99 10.11
CA TYR A 540 27.73 -2.40 10.93
C TYR A 540 28.66 -3.46 11.55
N ILE A 541 29.86 -3.03 11.95
CA ILE A 541 30.80 -3.89 12.67
C ILE A 541 30.30 -4.03 14.10
N LEU A 542 29.79 -5.20 14.47
CA LEU A 542 29.36 -5.48 15.84
C LEU A 542 30.54 -5.91 16.71
N SER A 543 31.43 -6.73 16.16
CA SER A 543 32.65 -7.17 16.86
C SER A 543 33.85 -7.14 15.92
N GLU A 544 34.91 -6.44 16.34
CA GLU A 544 36.14 -6.32 15.57
C GLU A 544 37.08 -7.52 15.82
N ALA A 545 37.98 -7.79 14.90
CA ALA A 545 39.03 -8.77 15.04
C ALA A 545 40.03 -8.34 16.15
N LYS A 546 40.48 -9.29 17.00
CA LYS A 546 41.42 -8.99 18.07
C LYS A 546 42.89 -8.94 17.62
N GLY A 547 43.16 -9.29 16.35
CA GLY A 547 44.45 -9.28 15.70
C GLY A 547 44.42 -8.76 14.29
N GLU A 548 45.36 -9.21 13.43
CA GLU A 548 45.28 -8.94 11.99
C GLU A 548 44.02 -9.58 11.38
N LEU A 549 43.29 -8.82 10.61
CA LEU A 549 41.97 -9.25 10.07
C LEU A 549 42.14 -10.38 9.05
N ASP A 550 41.86 -11.63 9.44
CA ASP A 550 41.91 -12.81 8.57
C ASP A 550 40.66 -12.95 7.66
N GLY A 551 39.49 -12.48 8.13
CA GLY A 551 38.27 -12.58 7.37
C GLY A 551 37.04 -11.99 8.07
N ILE A 552 35.87 -12.15 7.49
CA ILE A 552 34.63 -11.52 7.97
C ILE A 552 33.53 -12.57 8.04
N ILE A 553 32.78 -12.59 9.14
CA ILE A 553 31.50 -13.30 9.25
C ILE A 553 30.37 -12.26 9.21
N ILE A 554 29.46 -12.42 8.28
CA ILE A 554 28.30 -11.54 8.09
C ILE A 554 27.06 -12.32 8.52
N ALA A 555 26.24 -11.77 9.40
CA ALA A 555 25.00 -12.43 9.83
C ALA A 555 23.84 -11.47 9.99
N THR A 556 22.61 -12.00 9.99
CA THR A 556 21.39 -11.24 10.24
C THR A 556 20.52 -11.97 11.28
N GLY A 557 19.67 -11.21 11.96
CA GLY A 557 18.67 -11.81 12.85
C GLY A 557 19.29 -12.72 13.92
N SER A 558 18.63 -13.83 14.17
CA SER A 558 19.04 -14.81 15.20
C SER A 558 20.45 -15.38 14.98
N GLU A 559 20.97 -15.38 13.79
CA GLU A 559 22.26 -16.00 13.45
C GLU A 559 23.46 -15.09 13.80
N VAL A 560 23.22 -13.82 14.16
CA VAL A 560 24.31 -12.93 14.64
C VAL A 560 24.96 -13.48 15.92
N LYS A 561 24.15 -14.09 16.83
CA LYS A 561 24.73 -14.76 18.01
C LYS A 561 25.63 -15.92 17.61
N LEU A 562 25.24 -16.74 16.66
CA LEU A 562 26.07 -17.83 16.14
C LEU A 562 27.37 -17.31 15.52
N ALA A 563 27.31 -16.17 14.82
CA ALA A 563 28.49 -15.53 14.26
C ALA A 563 29.49 -15.08 15.34
N LEU A 564 29.00 -14.51 16.45
CA LEU A 564 29.85 -14.13 17.59
C LEU A 564 30.48 -15.34 18.28
N ASP A 565 29.70 -16.42 18.50
CA ASP A 565 30.23 -17.65 19.11
C ASP A 565 31.25 -18.33 18.18
N THR A 566 31.07 -18.24 16.87
CA THR A 566 32.02 -18.70 15.87
C THR A 566 33.32 -17.87 15.90
N GLN A 567 33.19 -16.54 16.02
CA GLN A 567 34.35 -15.65 16.21
C GLN A 567 35.17 -16.05 17.44
N ASP A 568 34.51 -16.22 18.59
CA ASP A 568 35.23 -16.59 19.84
C ASP A 568 35.94 -17.95 19.71
N LYS A 569 35.34 -18.90 19.01
CA LYS A 569 35.96 -20.20 18.76
C LYS A 569 37.18 -20.08 17.82
N LEU A 570 37.06 -19.34 16.72
CA LEU A 570 38.17 -19.09 15.78
C LEU A 570 39.30 -18.32 16.46
N GLU A 571 38.98 -17.33 17.28
CA GLU A 571 39.94 -16.55 18.07
C GLU A 571 40.75 -17.44 18.99
N SER A 572 40.11 -18.42 19.67
CA SER A 572 40.81 -19.40 20.52
C SER A 572 41.80 -20.28 19.74
N GLU A 573 41.72 -20.30 18.43
CA GLU A 573 42.58 -21.04 17.50
C GLU A 573 43.58 -20.14 16.77
N GLY A 574 43.60 -18.82 17.10
CA GLY A 574 44.52 -17.83 16.52
C GLY A 574 44.07 -17.30 15.15
N ILE A 575 42.78 -17.42 14.81
CA ILE A 575 42.17 -16.88 13.58
C ILE A 575 41.32 -15.69 13.98
N HIS A 576 41.62 -14.51 13.46
CA HIS A 576 41.03 -13.25 13.88
C HIS A 576 40.02 -12.75 12.85
N VAL A 577 38.74 -12.89 13.13
CA VAL A 577 37.65 -12.50 12.23
C VAL A 577 36.85 -11.34 12.80
N ARG A 578 36.32 -10.50 11.89
CA ARG A 578 35.32 -9.48 12.21
C ARG A 578 33.92 -10.08 12.11
N VAL A 579 33.02 -9.68 13.00
CA VAL A 579 31.58 -9.97 12.88
C VAL A 579 30.82 -8.71 12.48
N VAL A 580 30.08 -8.80 11.39
CA VAL A 580 29.20 -7.76 10.86
C VAL A 580 27.75 -8.18 11.07
N SER A 581 26.97 -7.40 11.83
CA SER A 581 25.52 -7.48 11.80
C SER A 581 25.00 -6.71 10.58
N MET A 582 24.22 -7.37 9.74
CA MET A 582 23.65 -6.81 8.50
C MET A 582 22.11 -6.91 8.51
N PRO A 583 21.41 -6.19 9.41
CA PRO A 583 19.96 -6.29 9.52
C PRO A 583 19.20 -5.88 8.26
N ALA A 584 19.76 -5.00 7.41
CA ALA A 584 19.04 -4.47 6.24
C ALA A 584 19.98 -4.29 5.03
N GLN A 585 20.03 -5.30 4.15
CA GLN A 585 20.89 -5.32 2.95
C GLN A 585 20.65 -4.12 2.04
N ASN A 586 19.38 -3.81 1.74
CA ASN A 586 19.02 -2.71 0.84
C ASN A 586 19.48 -1.34 1.37
N ILE A 587 19.37 -1.10 2.68
CA ILE A 587 19.84 0.14 3.32
C ILE A 587 21.37 0.24 3.27
N PHE A 588 22.06 -0.89 3.46
CA PHE A 588 23.53 -0.92 3.34
C PHE A 588 24.00 -0.66 1.92
N ASP A 589 23.29 -1.17 0.93
CA ASP A 589 23.58 -0.97 -0.50
C ASP A 589 23.48 0.51 -0.93
N GLU A 590 22.65 1.29 -0.24
CA GLU A 590 22.46 2.73 -0.47
C GLU A 590 23.54 3.60 0.22
N GLN A 591 24.42 3.02 1.05
CA GLN A 591 25.45 3.77 1.74
C GLN A 591 26.58 4.19 0.79
N GLU A 592 27.29 5.24 1.17
CA GLU A 592 28.50 5.68 0.47
C GLU A 592 29.54 4.54 0.38
N ALA A 593 30.22 4.45 -0.76
CA ALA A 593 31.22 3.40 -1.01
C ALA A 593 32.32 3.34 0.07
N SER A 594 32.67 4.48 0.66
CA SER A 594 33.63 4.56 1.77
C SER A 594 33.16 3.84 3.03
N TYR A 595 31.84 3.92 3.34
CA TYR A 595 31.27 3.19 4.46
C TYR A 595 31.16 1.69 4.16
N GLN A 596 30.75 1.34 2.95
CA GLN A 596 30.70 -0.07 2.52
C GLN A 596 32.09 -0.71 2.61
N GLU A 597 33.14 0.00 2.16
CA GLU A 597 34.53 -0.45 2.24
C GLU A 597 35.05 -0.51 3.70
N GLN A 598 34.59 0.36 4.56
CA GLN A 598 34.91 0.29 6.00
C GLN A 598 34.34 -0.99 6.64
N VAL A 599 33.09 -1.32 6.36
CA VAL A 599 32.41 -2.48 6.96
C VAL A 599 32.88 -3.79 6.31
N LEU A 600 32.96 -3.82 4.98
CA LEU A 600 33.33 -4.98 4.16
C LEU A 600 34.52 -4.63 3.24
N PRO A 601 35.75 -4.50 3.77
CA PRO A 601 36.90 -4.16 2.97
C PRO A 601 37.09 -5.10 1.77
N SER A 602 37.25 -4.54 0.59
CA SER A 602 37.38 -5.31 -0.67
C SER A 602 38.61 -6.22 -0.71
N ALA A 603 39.67 -5.84 0.04
CA ALA A 603 40.87 -6.63 0.17
C ALA A 603 40.68 -7.92 1.01
N VAL A 604 39.62 -7.99 1.84
CA VAL A 604 39.31 -9.15 2.67
C VAL A 604 38.31 -10.03 1.96
N THR A 605 38.76 -11.08 1.31
CA THR A 605 37.97 -11.97 0.47
C THR A 605 37.42 -13.22 1.17
N LYS A 606 38.00 -13.57 2.34
CA LYS A 606 37.48 -14.67 3.16
C LYS A 606 36.25 -14.18 3.93
N ARG A 607 35.07 -14.52 3.39
CA ARG A 607 33.79 -14.08 3.96
C ARG A 607 32.83 -15.25 4.08
N LEU A 608 32.23 -15.40 5.26
CA LEU A 608 31.16 -16.36 5.54
C LEU A 608 29.88 -15.59 5.85
N ALA A 609 28.80 -15.84 5.15
CA ALA A 609 27.46 -15.36 5.51
C ALA A 609 26.69 -16.44 6.26
N ILE A 610 25.97 -16.06 7.32
CA ILE A 610 25.14 -16.95 8.14
C ILE A 610 23.72 -16.38 8.22
N GLU A 611 22.75 -17.09 7.62
CA GLU A 611 21.32 -16.71 7.67
C GLU A 611 20.44 -17.93 7.48
N ALA A 612 19.45 -18.12 8.36
CA ALA A 612 18.45 -19.17 8.25
C ALA A 612 17.38 -18.80 7.20
N GLY A 613 17.77 -18.82 5.94
CA GLY A 613 17.02 -18.51 4.74
C GLY A 613 17.80 -18.92 3.49
N SER A 614 17.26 -18.62 2.30
CA SER A 614 17.89 -18.97 1.03
C SER A 614 19.24 -18.27 0.83
N SER A 615 20.19 -18.97 0.20
CA SER A 615 21.50 -18.43 -0.21
C SER A 615 21.39 -17.30 -1.26
N PHE A 616 20.23 -17.18 -1.90
CA PHE A 616 20.02 -16.21 -2.99
C PHE A 616 20.21 -14.76 -2.50
N GLY A 617 21.10 -14.04 -3.18
CA GLY A 617 21.46 -12.64 -2.87
C GLY A 617 22.77 -12.48 -2.08
N TRP A 618 23.22 -13.50 -1.34
CA TRP A 618 24.42 -13.40 -0.51
C TRP A 618 25.74 -13.28 -1.32
N GLY A 619 25.75 -13.79 -2.55
CA GLY A 619 26.91 -13.71 -3.43
C GLY A 619 27.46 -12.29 -3.64
N LYS A 620 26.61 -11.26 -3.53
CA LYS A 620 27.00 -9.84 -3.59
C LYS A 620 27.97 -9.45 -2.46
N TYR A 621 27.77 -10.01 -1.27
CA TYR A 621 28.51 -9.63 -0.06
C TYR A 621 29.69 -10.55 0.24
N VAL A 622 29.54 -11.85 -0.04
CA VAL A 622 30.62 -12.81 0.20
C VAL A 622 31.58 -12.91 -0.98
N GLY A 623 31.16 -12.53 -2.19
CA GLY A 623 31.97 -12.66 -3.40
C GLY A 623 32.07 -14.09 -3.91
N LEU A 624 32.86 -14.32 -4.97
CA LEU A 624 33.01 -15.63 -5.62
C LEU A 624 33.79 -16.65 -4.77
N ASN A 625 34.62 -16.19 -3.85
CA ASN A 625 35.45 -17.04 -2.99
C ASN A 625 34.85 -17.23 -1.59
N GLY A 626 33.76 -16.54 -1.25
CA GLY A 626 33.10 -16.67 0.02
C GLY A 626 32.14 -17.85 0.08
N LEU A 627 31.73 -18.20 1.28
CA LEU A 627 30.79 -19.30 1.57
C LEU A 627 29.55 -18.78 2.32
N THR A 628 28.52 -19.60 2.33
CA THR A 628 27.29 -19.32 3.07
C THR A 628 26.88 -20.52 3.91
N LEU A 629 26.41 -20.27 5.13
CA LEU A 629 25.63 -21.20 5.95
C LEU A 629 24.18 -20.75 5.85
N THR A 630 23.44 -21.36 4.94
CA THR A 630 22.08 -20.95 4.50
C THR A 630 21.23 -22.19 4.23
N ILE A 631 19.96 -22.01 3.87
CA ILE A 631 19.01 -23.09 3.62
C ILE A 631 18.44 -22.97 2.21
N ASP A 632 18.72 -23.94 1.35
CA ASP A 632 18.21 -24.03 -0.02
C ASP A 632 17.29 -25.25 -0.22
N THR A 633 16.72 -25.76 0.87
CA THR A 633 15.72 -26.82 0.92
C THR A 633 14.58 -26.42 1.84
N TRP A 634 13.46 -27.15 1.77
CA TRP A 634 12.36 -26.93 2.72
C TRP A 634 12.79 -27.33 4.15
N GLY A 635 12.19 -26.70 5.15
CA GLY A 635 12.39 -27.02 6.54
C GLY A 635 11.73 -28.35 6.97
N ALA A 636 11.59 -28.56 8.28
CA ALA A 636 11.05 -29.81 8.85
C ALA A 636 10.27 -29.56 10.14
N SER A 637 9.29 -30.43 10.45
CA SER A 637 8.55 -30.36 11.69
C SER A 637 9.31 -31.06 12.82
N ALA A 638 9.89 -30.25 13.72
CA ALA A 638 10.56 -30.69 14.95
C ALA A 638 10.73 -29.48 15.90
N PRO A 639 11.21 -29.63 17.15
CA PRO A 639 11.62 -28.48 17.95
C PRO A 639 12.64 -27.61 17.23
N GLY A 640 12.45 -26.27 17.22
CA GLY A 640 13.22 -25.34 16.40
C GLY A 640 14.74 -25.43 16.59
N ASN A 641 15.24 -25.62 17.84
CA ASN A 641 16.67 -25.83 18.11
C ASN A 641 17.20 -27.12 17.45
N ARG A 642 16.39 -28.19 17.42
CA ARG A 642 16.77 -29.42 16.73
C ARG A 642 16.87 -29.22 15.21
N ILE A 643 15.97 -28.45 14.63
CA ILE A 643 16.01 -28.14 13.20
C ILE A 643 17.29 -27.34 12.88
N PHE A 644 17.62 -26.32 13.68
CA PHE A 644 18.87 -25.57 13.51
C PHE A 644 20.11 -26.50 13.54
N GLU A 645 20.19 -27.46 14.48
CA GLU A 645 21.26 -28.44 14.54
C GLU A 645 21.32 -29.32 13.27
N GLU A 646 20.18 -29.86 12.84
CA GLU A 646 20.11 -30.75 11.65
C GLU A 646 20.46 -30.02 10.35
N TYR A 647 20.17 -28.71 10.27
CA TYR A 647 20.52 -27.87 9.13
C TYR A 647 21.92 -27.25 9.26
N GLY A 648 22.67 -27.64 10.28
CA GLY A 648 24.07 -27.29 10.46
C GLY A 648 24.34 -25.88 11.02
N PHE A 649 23.35 -25.22 11.61
CA PHE A 649 23.55 -23.94 12.30
C PHE A 649 24.15 -24.18 13.68
N THR A 650 25.40 -24.64 13.68
CA THR A 650 26.21 -24.91 14.88
C THR A 650 27.57 -24.20 14.76
N VAL A 651 28.20 -23.92 15.91
CA VAL A 651 29.51 -23.27 15.95
C VAL A 651 30.56 -24.15 15.24
N GLU A 652 30.51 -25.46 15.45
CA GLU A 652 31.45 -26.42 14.86
C GLU A 652 31.38 -26.39 13.33
N ASN A 653 30.18 -26.39 12.78
CA ASN A 653 30.00 -26.34 11.32
C ASN A 653 30.40 -24.97 10.73
N ALA A 654 30.01 -23.87 11.39
CA ALA A 654 30.39 -22.53 10.96
C ALA A 654 31.93 -22.33 10.96
N VAL A 655 32.62 -22.85 11.99
CA VAL A 655 34.10 -22.85 12.06
C VAL A 655 34.69 -23.73 10.94
N SER A 656 34.11 -24.90 10.68
CA SER A 656 34.57 -25.79 9.60
C SER A 656 34.46 -25.10 8.24
N LEU A 657 33.29 -24.51 7.93
CA LEU A 657 33.05 -23.77 6.69
C LEU A 657 34.02 -22.58 6.55
N TYR A 658 34.21 -21.81 7.63
CA TYR A 658 35.17 -20.69 7.58
C TYR A 658 36.60 -21.15 7.25
N LYS A 659 37.03 -22.30 7.76
CA LYS A 659 38.36 -22.85 7.48
C LYS A 659 38.57 -23.40 6.07
N GLU A 660 37.48 -23.59 5.31
CA GLU A 660 37.52 -23.94 3.89
C GLU A 660 37.82 -22.72 2.99
N LEU A 661 37.67 -21.49 3.51
CA LEU A 661 38.02 -20.24 2.85
C LEU A 661 39.55 -20.01 2.86
#